data_8e00a2f41bf10ec30c975524c04be399
#
_entry.id   8e00a2f41bf10ec30c975524c04be399
#
_cell.length_a   1.000
_cell.length_b   1.000
_cell.length_c   1.000
_cell.angle_alpha   90.00
_cell.angle_beta   90.00
_cell.angle_gamma   90.00
#
_symmetry.space_group_name_H-M   'P 1'
#
loop_
_entity.id
_entity.type
_entity.pdbx_description
1 polymer ?
#
loop_
_entity_poly.entity_id
_entity_poly.type
_entity_poly.pdbx_seq_one_letter_code
_entity_poly.pdbx_strand_id
1 'polypeptide(L)'
;MLSFDQVRNRLKTITGILPLHFDMCVNTCMAYTGPFAPLTECPFCGERRYEQHLDEDSRTPRCQFITLPIGPQLQALWRHPISVAKLRDRLRRTAVLLAQRNTDGGIQDYNDVCCGSEYLDLVESGQIGDNDMLLVLSMDGAQLYRNKESDTWFGIATLIDFAPEICHAKDVVLPMFVIGGPNAPRNYDSFLFPTFAHLSACQRLGLQIWDASTQASFNICPWFGFGTADTVGMAELNGWVGHHGRNGCRILCSMPGRHKPSAGTYYPAMLRPHGAVLPPGSGHPDVDINSITTPSPDEYNERLRHVLGSTSTREYERRRKETGICKPSIVSALPKSIPVPKCFPADTMHLFTLNISQLLISLWCGSIDHAQDDDPTTWPFAVLRDNAVWQAHGASVAGAGLYLPVGLESRVPRNPAEKISSGYKAVEYLVYIFGLCPALLYRLLPQKFYYHYCKLVFGTRVILRHHKSRDDLLAAHHAFLEFVYEFEILYYKRKLSRLHFVRPCIHALTHIVPEHFRVGSLTELSQWTMERTIGNLGEEIRLHSDPYANLSQRVLERARANALYALTPDLLCTTGGLPAGACDIGENYLLLGPHEHHEMDATILEAFQTFSDVHHWRIKNGDSLNVDKFARLLLPNGQIARSWWHEKKRPAEKVRIARNVKVGQQLFARGRN
;
A
#
# COMPACT_ATOMS: atom_id res chain seq x y z
N MET A 1 -41.08 8.32 5.24
CA MET A 1 -39.75 7.80 4.89
C MET A 1 -39.36 8.37 3.55
N LEU A 2 -38.10 8.85 3.33
CA LEU A 2 -37.67 9.37 2.04
C LEU A 2 -37.44 8.20 1.06
N SER A 3 -37.73 8.40 -0.23
CA SER A 3 -37.33 7.45 -1.28
C SER A 3 -35.79 7.43 -1.44
N PHE A 4 -35.27 6.39 -2.08
CA PHE A 4 -33.83 6.27 -2.34
C PHE A 4 -33.30 7.48 -3.13
N ASP A 5 -34.02 7.93 -4.17
CA ASP A 5 -33.60 9.08 -4.96
C ASP A 5 -33.68 10.40 -4.19
N GLN A 6 -34.64 10.56 -3.29
CA GLN A 6 -34.71 11.71 -2.40
C GLN A 6 -33.53 11.75 -1.44
N VAL A 7 -33.11 10.59 -0.90
CA VAL A 7 -31.90 10.49 -0.05
C VAL A 7 -30.66 10.88 -0.84
N ARG A 8 -30.49 10.33 -2.06
CA ARG A 8 -29.35 10.65 -2.93
C ARG A 8 -29.27 12.15 -3.27
N ASN A 9 -30.40 12.75 -3.59
CA ASN A 9 -30.47 14.19 -3.89
C ASN A 9 -30.14 15.04 -2.67
N ARG A 10 -30.61 14.66 -1.47
CA ARG A 10 -30.21 15.35 -0.23
C ARG A 10 -28.73 15.22 0.04
N LEU A 11 -28.15 14.01 -0.07
CA LEU A 11 -26.71 13.79 0.11
C LEU A 11 -25.89 14.65 -0.86
N LYS A 12 -26.31 14.73 -2.13
CA LYS A 12 -25.71 15.63 -3.13
C LYS A 12 -25.71 17.09 -2.67
N THR A 13 -26.84 17.58 -2.15
CA THR A 13 -26.97 18.96 -1.69
C THR A 13 -26.15 19.23 -0.42
N ILE A 14 -26.19 18.32 0.56
CA ILE A 14 -25.51 18.48 1.85
C ILE A 14 -23.99 18.43 1.69
N THR A 15 -23.49 17.49 0.89
CA THR A 15 -22.04 17.26 0.74
C THR A 15 -21.40 18.12 -0.33
N GLY A 16 -22.18 18.63 -1.30
CA GLY A 16 -21.65 19.37 -2.46
C GLY A 16 -20.85 18.50 -3.44
N ILE A 17 -20.77 17.18 -3.22
CA ILE A 17 -19.95 16.28 -4.07
C ILE A 17 -20.73 15.88 -5.31
N LEU A 18 -20.23 16.32 -6.46
CA LEU A 18 -20.74 16.01 -7.79
C LEU A 18 -19.68 15.30 -8.62
N PRO A 19 -20.02 14.22 -9.33
CA PRO A 19 -19.10 13.63 -10.28
C PRO A 19 -19.00 14.54 -11.51
N LEU A 20 -17.80 14.63 -12.07
CA LEU A 20 -17.58 15.19 -13.40
C LEU A 20 -17.42 14.03 -14.37
N HIS A 21 -18.17 14.10 -15.48
CA HIS A 21 -18.15 13.08 -16.52
C HIS A 21 -17.30 13.58 -17.69
N PHE A 22 -16.42 12.73 -18.17
CA PHE A 22 -15.56 13.02 -19.32
C PHE A 22 -15.65 11.88 -20.32
N ASP A 23 -15.68 12.23 -21.59
CA ASP A 23 -15.73 11.25 -22.66
C ASP A 23 -14.40 10.52 -22.79
N MET A 24 -14.50 9.22 -23.08
CA MET A 24 -13.34 8.36 -23.29
C MET A 24 -13.54 7.44 -24.49
N CYS A 25 -12.42 6.92 -25.00
CA CYS A 25 -12.43 5.90 -26.04
C CYS A 25 -13.09 4.61 -25.52
N VAL A 26 -13.95 3.99 -26.33
CA VAL A 26 -14.64 2.72 -25.98
C VAL A 26 -13.67 1.57 -25.68
N ASN A 27 -12.45 1.63 -26.25
CA ASN A 27 -11.37 0.68 -25.97
C ASN A 27 -10.43 1.17 -24.86
N THR A 28 -10.80 2.18 -24.08
CA THR A 28 -10.05 2.77 -22.96
C THR A 28 -8.66 3.32 -23.36
N CYS A 29 -8.39 3.57 -24.65
CA CYS A 29 -7.07 4.04 -25.09
C CYS A 29 -6.71 5.39 -24.47
N MET A 30 -7.66 6.33 -24.42
CA MET A 30 -7.47 7.69 -23.90
C MET A 30 -8.82 8.33 -23.53
N ALA A 31 -8.74 9.43 -22.77
CA ALA A 31 -9.86 10.34 -22.53
C ALA A 31 -9.77 11.55 -23.48
N TYR A 32 -10.93 12.10 -23.85
CA TYR A 32 -11.02 13.31 -24.66
C TYR A 32 -10.95 14.57 -23.77
N THR A 33 -9.79 14.76 -23.11
CA THR A 33 -9.52 15.83 -22.15
C THR A 33 -8.27 16.61 -22.54
N GLY A 34 -8.08 17.79 -21.97
CA GLY A 34 -6.89 18.61 -22.25
C GLY A 34 -6.67 18.82 -23.76
N PRO A 35 -5.49 18.52 -24.31
CA PRO A 35 -5.19 18.69 -25.73
C PRO A 35 -5.99 17.76 -26.65
N PHE A 36 -6.62 16.71 -26.12
CA PHE A 36 -7.45 15.77 -26.87
C PHE A 36 -8.94 16.13 -26.87
N ALA A 37 -9.35 17.18 -26.16
CA ALA A 37 -10.76 17.58 -26.06
C ALA A 37 -11.46 17.84 -27.41
N PRO A 38 -10.81 18.42 -28.46
CA PRO A 38 -11.47 18.66 -29.74
C PRO A 38 -11.60 17.41 -30.63
N LEU A 39 -10.97 16.29 -30.29
CA LEU A 39 -10.97 15.10 -31.13
C LEU A 39 -12.33 14.40 -31.14
N THR A 40 -12.73 13.92 -32.31
CA THR A 40 -13.99 13.14 -32.55
C THR A 40 -13.70 11.64 -32.76
N GLU A 41 -12.43 11.27 -32.94
CA GLU A 41 -11.96 9.88 -33.12
C GLU A 41 -10.71 9.64 -32.28
N CYS A 42 -10.50 8.40 -31.86
CA CYS A 42 -9.34 8.00 -31.09
C CYS A 42 -8.10 7.82 -31.98
N PRO A 43 -7.02 8.56 -31.78
CA PRO A 43 -5.80 8.43 -32.60
C PRO A 43 -5.07 7.09 -32.40
N PHE A 44 -5.41 6.31 -31.36
CA PHE A 44 -4.76 5.03 -31.08
C PHE A 44 -5.46 3.83 -31.74
N CYS A 45 -6.78 3.88 -31.93
CA CYS A 45 -7.55 2.75 -32.47
C CYS A 45 -8.59 3.12 -33.54
N GLY A 46 -8.74 4.41 -33.87
CA GLY A 46 -9.66 4.89 -34.91
C GLY A 46 -11.14 4.89 -34.51
N GLU A 47 -11.48 4.44 -33.29
CA GLU A 47 -12.87 4.41 -32.83
C GLU A 47 -13.46 5.82 -32.64
N ARG A 48 -14.72 6.00 -33.02
CA ARG A 48 -15.43 7.26 -32.89
C ARG A 48 -15.77 7.55 -31.42
N ARG A 49 -15.77 8.83 -31.07
CA ARG A 49 -16.15 9.33 -29.74
C ARG A 49 -17.67 9.27 -29.50
N TYR A 50 -18.48 9.58 -30.53
CA TYR A 50 -19.91 9.72 -30.40
C TYR A 50 -20.67 8.59 -31.11
N GLU A 51 -21.89 8.31 -30.63
CA GLU A 51 -22.83 7.42 -31.30
C GLU A 51 -23.20 7.95 -32.70
N GLN A 52 -23.56 7.04 -33.59
CA GLN A 52 -24.12 7.41 -34.91
C GLN A 52 -25.61 7.71 -34.73
N HIS A 53 -25.96 8.97 -34.60
CA HIS A 53 -27.35 9.41 -34.62
C HIS A 53 -27.74 9.89 -36.02
N LEU A 54 -29.05 9.75 -36.35
CA LEU A 54 -29.61 10.28 -37.59
C LEU A 54 -29.66 11.82 -37.58
N ASP A 55 -29.67 12.44 -36.39
CA ASP A 55 -29.61 13.89 -36.19
C ASP A 55 -28.17 14.33 -35.88
N GLU A 56 -27.59 15.16 -36.74
CA GLU A 56 -26.21 15.68 -36.60
C GLU A 56 -25.98 16.52 -35.32
N ASP A 57 -27.05 17.07 -34.72
CA ASP A 57 -26.97 17.88 -33.51
C ASP A 57 -26.94 17.09 -32.19
N SER A 58 -27.22 15.78 -32.22
CA SER A 58 -27.25 14.94 -31.03
C SER A 58 -25.92 14.19 -30.84
N ARG A 59 -24.95 14.81 -30.16
CA ARG A 59 -23.63 14.20 -29.82
C ARG A 59 -23.70 13.44 -28.53
N THR A 60 -24.17 12.19 -28.54
CA THR A 60 -24.15 11.31 -27.38
C THR A 60 -22.78 10.58 -27.31
N PRO A 61 -21.97 10.75 -26.24
CA PRO A 61 -20.71 10.04 -26.11
C PRO A 61 -20.95 8.54 -25.91
N ARG A 62 -20.13 7.72 -26.58
CA ARG A 62 -20.22 6.24 -26.51
C ARG A 62 -19.76 5.69 -25.18
N CYS A 63 -18.77 6.33 -24.55
CA CYS A 63 -18.25 5.93 -23.25
C CYS A 63 -17.76 7.13 -22.44
N GLN A 64 -17.95 7.09 -21.13
CA GLN A 64 -17.51 8.12 -20.20
C GLN A 64 -16.87 7.51 -18.96
N PHE A 65 -15.97 8.26 -18.33
CA PHE A 65 -15.44 7.97 -17.00
C PHE A 65 -15.76 9.13 -16.04
N ILE A 66 -15.60 8.89 -14.73
CA ILE A 66 -15.89 9.91 -13.74
C ILE A 66 -14.65 10.35 -12.97
N THR A 67 -14.61 11.63 -12.62
CA THR A 67 -13.73 12.17 -11.61
C THR A 67 -14.54 12.83 -10.50
N LEU A 68 -14.00 12.78 -9.29
CA LEU A 68 -14.58 13.41 -8.11
C LEU A 68 -13.66 14.55 -7.66
N PRO A 69 -14.07 15.82 -7.81
CA PRO A 69 -13.25 16.95 -7.40
C PRO A 69 -12.85 16.87 -5.93
N ILE A 70 -11.57 17.12 -5.64
CA ILE A 70 -11.04 17.04 -4.26
C ILE A 70 -11.55 18.20 -3.40
N GLY A 71 -11.74 19.38 -3.97
CA GLY A 71 -12.12 20.60 -3.23
C GLY A 71 -13.32 20.39 -2.31
N PRO A 72 -14.52 19.98 -2.81
CA PRO A 72 -15.70 19.73 -1.97
C PRO A 72 -15.45 18.68 -0.87
N GLN A 73 -14.64 17.65 -1.16
CA GLN A 73 -14.30 16.62 -0.18
C GLN A 73 -13.44 17.21 0.96
N LEU A 74 -12.43 18.03 0.63
CA LEU A 74 -11.64 18.75 1.64
C LEU A 74 -12.49 19.74 2.44
N GLN A 75 -13.36 20.52 1.78
CA GLN A 75 -14.26 21.45 2.46
C GLN A 75 -15.16 20.75 3.49
N ALA A 76 -15.65 19.53 3.20
CA ALA A 76 -16.48 18.76 4.12
C ALA A 76 -15.75 18.43 5.44
N LEU A 77 -14.45 18.14 5.38
CA LEU A 77 -13.64 17.79 6.55
C LEU A 77 -13.50 18.94 7.57
N TRP A 78 -13.63 20.20 7.13
CA TRP A 78 -13.49 21.38 7.97
C TRP A 78 -14.81 21.87 8.60
N ARG A 79 -15.94 21.28 8.24
CA ARG A 79 -17.28 21.76 8.64
C ARG A 79 -17.75 21.25 10.01
N HIS A 80 -16.93 20.50 10.76
CA HIS A 80 -17.27 20.05 12.11
C HIS A 80 -16.05 20.13 13.02
N PRO A 81 -16.18 20.68 14.27
CA PRO A 81 -15.03 20.88 15.17
C PRO A 81 -14.23 19.61 15.46
N ILE A 82 -14.88 18.45 15.62
CA ILE A 82 -14.22 17.16 15.86
C ILE A 82 -13.36 16.77 14.65
N SER A 83 -13.85 16.93 13.43
CA SER A 83 -13.10 16.64 12.20
C SER A 83 -11.92 17.58 12.04
N VAL A 84 -12.09 18.87 12.33
CA VAL A 84 -11.02 19.87 12.32
C VAL A 84 -9.92 19.53 13.33
N ALA A 85 -10.29 19.11 14.54
CA ALA A 85 -9.31 18.71 15.56
C ALA A 85 -8.43 17.56 15.09
N LYS A 86 -9.02 16.59 14.36
CA LYS A 86 -8.27 15.47 13.75
C LYS A 86 -7.33 15.93 12.64
N LEU A 87 -7.72 16.89 11.80
CA LEU A 87 -6.89 17.45 10.73
C LEU A 87 -5.70 18.25 11.29
N ARG A 88 -5.89 18.97 12.39
CA ARG A 88 -4.84 19.77 13.01
C ARG A 88 -3.79 18.95 13.77
N ASP A 89 -3.94 17.61 13.82
CA ASP A 89 -2.96 16.73 14.44
C ASP A 89 -1.58 16.81 13.76
N ARG A 90 -1.53 17.02 12.43
CA ARG A 90 -0.29 17.24 11.70
C ARG A 90 0.54 18.37 12.32
N LEU A 91 -0.07 19.50 12.66
CA LEU A 91 0.63 20.65 13.22
C LEU A 91 1.30 20.30 14.55
N ARG A 92 0.57 19.62 15.43
CA ARG A 92 1.09 19.17 16.73
C ARG A 92 2.28 18.21 16.55
N ARG A 93 2.15 17.22 15.66
CA ARG A 93 3.23 16.26 15.37
C ARG A 93 4.45 16.97 14.77
N THR A 94 4.23 17.88 13.82
CA THR A 94 5.30 18.66 13.17
C THR A 94 6.08 19.50 14.17
N ALA A 95 5.40 20.20 15.09
CA ALA A 95 6.07 20.98 16.12
C ALA A 95 6.98 20.13 17.02
N VAL A 96 6.53 18.92 17.40
CA VAL A 96 7.33 17.98 18.18
C VAL A 96 8.55 17.50 17.37
N LEU A 97 8.37 17.14 16.09
CA LEU A 97 9.43 16.65 15.24
C LEU A 97 10.50 17.71 14.94
N LEU A 98 10.10 18.94 14.69
CA LEU A 98 11.03 20.08 14.50
C LEU A 98 11.83 20.36 15.79
N ALA A 99 11.18 20.31 16.96
CA ALA A 99 11.88 20.43 18.23
C ALA A 99 12.91 19.30 18.42
N GLN A 100 12.56 18.04 18.13
CA GLN A 100 13.49 16.91 18.20
C GLN A 100 14.65 17.04 17.21
N ARG A 101 14.35 17.42 15.95
CA ARG A 101 15.35 17.57 14.88
C ARG A 101 16.48 18.51 15.28
N ASN A 102 16.17 19.54 16.06
CA ASN A 102 17.12 20.57 16.50
C ASN A 102 17.86 20.20 17.81
N THR A 103 17.67 18.98 18.33
CA THR A 103 18.43 18.46 19.48
C THR A 103 19.55 17.53 19.03
N ASP A 104 20.57 17.33 19.90
CA ASP A 104 21.70 16.44 19.63
C ASP A 104 21.28 14.98 19.36
N GLY A 105 20.11 14.57 19.88
CA GLY A 105 19.56 13.23 19.66
C GLY A 105 18.78 13.08 18.34
N GLY A 106 18.44 14.16 17.68
CA GLY A 106 17.63 14.15 16.46
C GLY A 106 16.23 13.50 16.64
N ILE A 107 15.60 13.11 15.53
CA ILE A 107 14.31 12.41 15.55
C ILE A 107 14.49 11.03 16.16
N GLN A 108 13.70 10.75 17.22
CA GLN A 108 13.82 9.52 18.01
C GLN A 108 13.05 8.34 17.41
N ASP A 109 11.94 8.61 16.74
CA ASP A 109 11.06 7.58 16.18
C ASP A 109 10.56 7.96 14.79
N TYR A 110 10.84 7.10 13.81
CA TYR A 110 10.47 7.30 12.40
C TYR A 110 9.18 6.54 12.05
N ASN A 111 8.10 6.81 12.76
CA ASN A 111 6.81 6.12 12.64
C ASN A 111 5.79 6.83 11.74
N ASP A 112 6.10 8.02 11.24
CA ASP A 112 5.19 8.89 10.52
C ASP A 112 5.83 9.43 9.22
N VAL A 113 5.00 9.79 8.26
CA VAL A 113 5.43 10.52 7.04
C VAL A 113 5.99 11.90 7.40
N CYS A 114 5.46 12.54 8.41
CA CYS A 114 5.95 13.84 8.89
C CYS A 114 7.41 13.80 9.43
N CYS A 115 7.96 12.61 9.73
CA CYS A 115 9.38 12.47 10.10
C CYS A 115 10.34 12.65 8.92
N GLY A 116 9.85 12.67 7.67
CA GLY A 116 10.66 12.75 6.47
C GLY A 116 11.32 14.10 6.30
N SER A 117 12.61 14.12 5.93
CA SER A 117 13.37 15.36 5.73
C SER A 117 12.77 16.23 4.63
N GLU A 118 12.26 15.67 3.53
CA GLU A 118 11.60 16.44 2.45
C GLU A 118 10.40 17.25 2.97
N TYR A 119 9.59 16.68 3.85
CA TYR A 119 8.47 17.38 4.46
C TYR A 119 8.94 18.46 5.44
N LEU A 120 9.85 18.12 6.35
CA LEU A 120 10.33 19.04 7.38
C LEU A 120 11.08 20.24 6.78
N ASP A 121 11.87 20.02 5.72
CA ASP A 121 12.57 21.09 5.00
C ASP A 121 11.59 22.07 4.35
N LEU A 122 10.47 21.55 3.78
CA LEU A 122 9.42 22.40 3.19
C LEU A 122 8.67 23.22 4.25
N VAL A 123 8.48 22.67 5.44
CA VAL A 123 7.86 23.40 6.56
C VAL A 123 8.82 24.46 7.12
N GLU A 124 10.08 24.10 7.39
CA GLU A 124 11.08 25.05 7.91
C GLU A 124 11.37 26.20 6.94
N SER A 125 11.33 25.93 5.63
CA SER A 125 11.47 26.98 4.61
C SER A 125 10.19 27.82 4.40
N GLY A 126 9.11 27.52 5.12
CA GLY A 126 7.82 28.23 5.01
C GLY A 126 7.07 27.97 3.70
N GLN A 127 7.46 26.97 2.93
CA GLN A 127 6.75 26.60 1.70
C GLN A 127 5.43 25.89 2.00
N ILE A 128 5.40 25.04 3.04
CA ILE A 128 4.19 24.43 3.58
C ILE A 128 3.80 25.18 4.85
N GLY A 129 2.65 25.82 4.81
CA GLY A 129 2.09 26.57 5.93
C GLY A 129 1.18 25.70 6.82
N ASP A 130 0.78 26.30 7.95
CA ASP A 130 -0.06 25.64 8.95
C ASP A 130 -1.44 25.23 8.40
N ASN A 131 -1.98 26.03 7.49
CA ASN A 131 -3.29 25.80 6.89
C ASN A 131 -3.25 24.94 5.61
N ASP A 132 -2.06 24.57 5.10
CA ASP A 132 -1.95 23.72 3.94
C ASP A 132 -2.27 22.27 4.29
N MET A 133 -2.78 21.52 3.32
CA MET A 133 -3.12 20.10 3.48
C MET A 133 -2.26 19.25 2.55
N LEU A 134 -1.72 18.14 3.05
CA LEU A 134 -0.83 17.26 2.28
C LEU A 134 -1.56 16.01 1.79
N LEU A 135 -1.62 15.88 0.46
CA LEU A 135 -2.25 14.75 -0.23
C LEU A 135 -1.23 13.68 -0.58
N VAL A 136 -1.59 12.43 -0.34
CA VAL A 136 -0.98 11.25 -0.95
C VAL A 136 -1.97 10.68 -1.94
N LEU A 137 -1.64 10.71 -3.23
CA LEU A 137 -2.43 10.09 -4.28
C LEU A 137 -1.98 8.65 -4.46
N SER A 138 -2.91 7.71 -4.40
CA SER A 138 -2.67 6.31 -4.77
C SER A 138 -3.50 5.95 -5.99
N MET A 139 -2.89 5.24 -6.97
CA MET A 139 -3.63 4.68 -8.08
C MET A 139 -3.21 3.24 -8.36
N ASP A 140 -4.19 2.45 -8.80
CA ASP A 140 -3.96 1.06 -9.15
C ASP A 140 -5.05 0.55 -10.09
N GLY A 141 -4.73 -0.52 -10.83
CA GLY A 141 -5.64 -1.21 -11.73
C GLY A 141 -6.15 -2.52 -11.12
N ALA A 142 -7.41 -2.84 -11.38
CA ALA A 142 -8.00 -4.10 -10.95
C ALA A 142 -8.83 -4.75 -12.04
N GLN A 143 -8.76 -6.09 -12.12
CA GLN A 143 -9.67 -6.89 -12.94
C GLN A 143 -10.97 -7.11 -12.14
N LEU A 144 -12.10 -6.62 -12.66
CA LEU A 144 -13.41 -6.84 -12.04
C LEU A 144 -13.92 -8.28 -12.23
N TYR A 145 -13.53 -8.93 -13.31
CA TYR A 145 -13.95 -10.28 -13.66
C TYR A 145 -12.75 -11.21 -13.87
N ARG A 146 -12.90 -12.46 -13.42
CA ARG A 146 -11.86 -13.49 -13.60
C ARG A 146 -11.72 -14.01 -15.02
N ASN A 147 -12.83 -14.03 -15.78
CA ASN A 147 -12.94 -14.72 -17.08
C ASN A 147 -13.12 -13.75 -18.25
N LYS A 148 -12.98 -12.45 -18.03
CA LYS A 148 -13.22 -11.40 -19.04
C LYS A 148 -12.27 -10.25 -18.78
N GLU A 149 -11.68 -9.70 -19.83
CA GLU A 149 -10.93 -8.44 -19.73
C GLU A 149 -11.84 -7.35 -19.18
N SER A 150 -11.42 -6.76 -18.09
CA SER A 150 -12.21 -5.81 -17.32
C SER A 150 -11.31 -4.88 -16.51
N ASP A 151 -10.21 -4.45 -17.12
CA ASP A 151 -9.28 -3.53 -16.48
C ASP A 151 -10.00 -2.28 -16.04
N THR A 152 -9.88 -1.97 -14.76
CA THR A 152 -10.49 -0.79 -14.16
C THR A 152 -9.47 -0.10 -13.31
N TRP A 153 -9.29 1.20 -13.50
CA TRP A 153 -8.32 1.98 -12.76
C TRP A 153 -8.99 2.90 -11.77
N PHE A 154 -8.40 2.95 -10.58
CA PHE A 154 -8.89 3.74 -9.45
C PHE A 154 -7.85 4.75 -9.03
N GLY A 155 -8.32 5.90 -8.56
CA GLY A 155 -7.51 6.85 -7.84
C GLY A 155 -8.16 7.25 -6.54
N ILE A 156 -7.39 7.24 -5.47
CA ILE A 156 -7.78 7.72 -4.15
C ILE A 156 -6.74 8.70 -3.63
N ALA A 157 -7.15 9.57 -2.72
CA ALA A 157 -6.23 10.38 -1.93
C ALA A 157 -6.41 10.09 -0.45
N THR A 158 -5.30 10.14 0.29
CA THR A 158 -5.25 10.20 1.74
C THR A 158 -4.59 11.49 2.18
N LEU A 159 -4.82 11.88 3.44
CA LEU A 159 -4.29 13.12 4.00
C LEU A 159 -3.29 12.79 5.12
N ILE A 160 -2.08 13.32 5.00
CA ILE A 160 -1.03 13.23 6.04
C ILE A 160 -1.42 14.07 7.27
N ASP A 161 -2.40 14.95 7.12
CA ASP A 161 -2.95 15.80 8.20
C ASP A 161 -3.58 14.99 9.32
N PHE A 162 -4.15 13.84 9.01
CA PHE A 162 -4.66 12.89 10.00
C PHE A 162 -3.51 12.13 10.67
N ALA A 163 -3.74 11.73 11.92
CA ALA A 163 -2.84 10.82 12.62
C ALA A 163 -2.66 9.50 11.84
N PRO A 164 -1.47 8.86 11.89
CA PRO A 164 -1.19 7.62 11.16
C PRO A 164 -2.21 6.50 11.42
N GLU A 165 -2.77 6.41 12.63
CA GLU A 165 -3.75 5.41 13.03
C GLU A 165 -5.09 5.53 12.32
N ILE A 166 -5.41 6.73 11.79
CA ILE A 166 -6.70 7.01 11.15
C ILE A 166 -6.61 7.43 9.70
N CYS A 167 -5.45 7.91 9.22
CA CYS A 167 -5.31 8.45 7.85
C CYS A 167 -5.67 7.46 6.74
N HIS A 168 -5.66 6.16 7.05
CA HIS A 168 -6.01 5.08 6.15
C HIS A 168 -7.40 4.48 6.42
N ALA A 169 -8.16 5.01 7.36
CA ALA A 169 -9.50 4.49 7.65
C ALA A 169 -10.46 4.74 6.48
N LYS A 170 -11.42 3.81 6.30
CA LYS A 170 -12.35 3.79 5.16
C LYS A 170 -13.13 5.10 5.00
N ASP A 171 -13.44 5.77 6.09
CA ASP A 171 -14.25 6.98 6.18
C ASP A 171 -13.47 8.28 5.93
N VAL A 172 -12.13 8.22 5.89
CA VAL A 172 -11.28 9.39 5.60
C VAL A 172 -10.54 9.31 4.26
N VAL A 173 -10.59 8.15 3.58
CA VAL A 173 -10.05 7.99 2.22
C VAL A 173 -10.93 8.74 1.23
N LEU A 174 -10.32 9.54 0.36
CA LEU A 174 -10.98 10.42 -0.60
C LEU A 174 -10.90 9.84 -2.02
N PRO A 175 -12.01 9.31 -2.59
CA PRO A 175 -12.01 8.85 -3.97
C PRO A 175 -11.81 10.00 -4.95
N MET A 176 -10.98 9.79 -5.99
CA MET A 176 -10.62 10.80 -6.96
C MET A 176 -11.16 10.52 -8.37
N PHE A 177 -11.02 9.29 -8.84
CA PHE A 177 -11.50 8.90 -10.17
C PHE A 177 -11.71 7.39 -10.29
N VAL A 178 -12.53 7.02 -11.28
CA VAL A 178 -12.69 5.64 -11.74
C VAL A 178 -12.66 5.63 -13.26
N ILE A 179 -11.78 4.85 -13.84
CA ILE A 179 -11.65 4.63 -15.28
C ILE A 179 -12.11 3.19 -15.55
N GLY A 180 -13.32 3.04 -16.12
CA GLY A 180 -13.82 1.72 -16.49
C GLY A 180 -13.14 1.18 -17.75
N GLY A 181 -12.87 -0.16 -17.77
CA GLY A 181 -12.26 -0.85 -18.91
C GLY A 181 -13.08 -0.81 -20.19
N PRO A 182 -12.84 -1.71 -21.17
CA PRO A 182 -12.33 -3.08 -20.95
C PRO A 182 -10.81 -3.22 -20.82
N ASN A 183 -10.02 -2.31 -21.38
CA ASN A 183 -8.56 -2.43 -21.44
C ASN A 183 -7.88 -1.42 -20.51
N ALA A 184 -6.60 -1.66 -20.22
CA ALA A 184 -5.76 -0.65 -19.59
C ALA A 184 -5.59 0.59 -20.49
N PRO A 185 -5.55 1.81 -19.93
CA PRO A 185 -5.27 3.01 -20.69
C PRO A 185 -3.96 2.93 -21.47
N ARG A 186 -3.95 3.48 -22.69
CA ARG A 186 -2.69 3.71 -23.43
C ARG A 186 -2.11 5.08 -23.15
N ASN A 187 -2.95 6.04 -22.80
CA ASN A 187 -2.55 7.39 -22.41
C ASN A 187 -3.21 7.74 -21.06
N TYR A 188 -2.53 7.40 -19.98
CA TYR A 188 -2.99 7.67 -18.61
C TYR A 188 -3.12 9.16 -18.33
N ASP A 189 -2.22 10.01 -18.84
CA ASP A 189 -2.23 11.44 -18.59
C ASP A 189 -3.55 12.10 -19.04
N SER A 190 -4.16 11.61 -20.11
CA SER A 190 -5.45 12.13 -20.57
C SER A 190 -6.58 11.87 -19.56
N PHE A 191 -6.56 10.73 -18.86
CA PHE A 191 -7.53 10.42 -17.80
C PHE A 191 -7.22 11.17 -16.50
N LEU A 192 -5.95 11.37 -16.18
CA LEU A 192 -5.52 12.08 -14.97
C LEU A 192 -5.69 13.59 -15.10
N PHE A 193 -5.68 14.13 -16.33
CA PHE A 193 -5.71 15.56 -16.60
C PHE A 193 -6.81 16.32 -15.84
N PRO A 194 -8.09 15.90 -15.81
CA PRO A 194 -9.13 16.64 -15.10
C PRO A 194 -8.87 16.74 -13.59
N THR A 195 -8.38 15.65 -12.98
CA THR A 195 -8.05 15.60 -11.55
C THR A 195 -6.90 16.54 -11.21
N PHE A 196 -5.81 16.49 -12.00
CA PHE A 196 -4.64 17.34 -11.78
C PHE A 196 -4.90 18.80 -12.15
N ALA A 197 -5.70 19.09 -13.16
CA ALA A 197 -6.13 20.44 -13.51
C ALA A 197 -6.95 21.07 -12.37
N HIS A 198 -7.88 20.32 -11.77
CA HIS A 198 -8.65 20.78 -10.61
C HIS A 198 -7.72 21.02 -9.39
N LEU A 199 -6.82 20.09 -9.10
CA LEU A 199 -5.83 20.27 -8.01
C LEU A 199 -4.96 21.50 -8.25
N SER A 200 -4.44 21.68 -9.46
CA SER A 200 -3.64 22.87 -9.84
C SER A 200 -4.43 24.16 -9.67
N ALA A 201 -5.72 24.17 -10.01
CA ALA A 201 -6.58 25.34 -9.79
C ALA A 201 -6.74 25.64 -8.29
N CYS A 202 -6.98 24.64 -7.45
CA CYS A 202 -7.05 24.80 -5.99
C CYS A 202 -5.72 25.32 -5.42
N GLN A 203 -4.58 24.92 -5.98
CA GLN A 203 -3.26 25.38 -5.55
C GLN A 203 -2.96 26.82 -5.94
N ARG A 204 -3.40 27.26 -7.14
CA ARG A 204 -3.15 28.60 -7.65
C ARG A 204 -4.08 29.66 -7.06
N LEU A 205 -5.35 29.29 -6.89
CA LEU A 205 -6.40 30.21 -6.45
C LEU A 205 -6.61 30.18 -4.93
N GLY A 206 -6.10 29.13 -4.27
CA GLY A 206 -6.50 28.77 -2.92
C GLY A 206 -7.88 28.12 -2.89
N LEU A 207 -8.09 27.18 -1.98
CA LEU A 207 -9.39 26.60 -1.71
C LEU A 207 -9.99 27.24 -0.47
N GLN A 208 -11.10 27.95 -0.62
CA GLN A 208 -11.79 28.56 0.50
C GLN A 208 -12.44 27.50 1.39
N ILE A 209 -12.14 27.58 2.67
CA ILE A 209 -12.58 26.65 3.72
C ILE A 209 -13.36 27.44 4.78
N TRP A 210 -14.43 26.85 5.29
CA TRP A 210 -15.09 27.27 6.51
C TRP A 210 -14.62 26.38 7.66
N ASP A 211 -13.88 26.94 8.60
CA ASP A 211 -13.44 26.26 9.82
C ASP A 211 -14.52 26.33 10.90
N ALA A 212 -15.17 25.21 11.16
CA ALA A 212 -16.21 25.12 12.19
C ALA A 212 -15.67 25.28 13.63
N SER A 213 -14.38 25.11 13.87
CA SER A 213 -13.78 25.29 15.21
C SER A 213 -13.56 26.75 15.56
N THR A 214 -13.20 27.59 14.57
CA THR A 214 -12.95 29.02 14.75
C THR A 214 -14.09 29.91 14.27
N GLN A 215 -15.09 29.33 13.58
CA GLN A 215 -16.21 30.05 12.95
C GLN A 215 -15.73 31.11 11.94
N ALA A 216 -14.66 30.82 11.21
CA ALA A 216 -14.03 31.73 10.25
C ALA A 216 -13.73 31.04 8.92
N SER A 217 -13.67 31.84 7.85
CA SER A 217 -13.27 31.37 6.54
C SER A 217 -11.81 31.75 6.27
N PHE A 218 -11.06 30.82 5.67
CA PHE A 218 -9.70 31.07 5.20
C PHE A 218 -9.42 30.24 3.94
N ASN A 219 -8.29 30.50 3.31
CA ASN A 219 -7.84 29.72 2.16
C ASN A 219 -6.78 28.71 2.55
N ILE A 220 -6.89 27.50 2.03
CA ILE A 220 -5.88 26.46 2.09
C ILE A 220 -5.26 26.20 0.72
N CYS A 221 -4.06 25.64 0.71
CA CYS A 221 -3.43 25.10 -0.47
C CYS A 221 -3.28 23.58 -0.31
N PRO A 222 -3.98 22.77 -1.13
CA PRO A 222 -3.78 21.31 -1.10
C PRO A 222 -2.48 20.94 -1.84
N TRP A 223 -1.44 20.58 -1.09
CA TRP A 223 -0.15 20.17 -1.62
C TRP A 223 -0.22 18.72 -2.14
N PHE A 224 0.43 18.48 -3.26
CA PHE A 224 0.72 17.12 -3.69
C PHE A 224 2.01 16.65 -3.00
N GLY A 225 1.87 15.88 -1.93
CA GLY A 225 3.00 15.30 -1.20
C GLY A 225 3.60 14.13 -1.97
N PHE A 226 2.85 13.05 -2.07
CA PHE A 226 3.35 11.82 -2.67
C PHE A 226 2.34 11.19 -3.64
N GLY A 227 2.89 10.51 -4.66
CA GLY A 227 2.15 9.65 -5.57
C GLY A 227 2.61 8.20 -5.42
N THR A 228 1.69 7.28 -5.19
CA THR A 228 1.99 5.86 -4.98
C THR A 228 1.22 5.00 -5.98
N ALA A 229 1.85 3.96 -6.48
CA ALA A 229 1.27 2.98 -7.39
C ALA A 229 2.11 1.70 -7.35
N ASP A 230 1.61 0.62 -7.95
CA ASP A 230 2.44 -0.52 -8.29
C ASP A 230 3.54 -0.14 -9.30
N THR A 231 4.40 -1.06 -9.68
CA THR A 231 5.53 -0.74 -10.58
C THR A 231 5.07 -0.26 -11.97
N VAL A 232 3.94 -0.76 -12.46
CA VAL A 232 3.39 -0.40 -13.78
C VAL A 232 2.74 0.98 -13.73
N GLY A 233 1.83 1.20 -12.80
CA GLY A 233 1.20 2.49 -12.57
C GLY A 233 2.20 3.59 -12.21
N MET A 234 3.26 3.24 -11.48
CA MET A 234 4.34 4.16 -11.16
C MET A 234 5.12 4.62 -12.40
N ALA A 235 5.35 3.72 -13.37
CA ALA A 235 6.02 4.11 -14.63
C ALA A 235 5.19 5.14 -15.40
N GLU A 236 3.88 5.02 -15.38
CA GLU A 236 2.95 5.94 -16.02
C GLU A 236 2.89 7.32 -15.33
N LEU A 237 2.81 7.32 -13.99
CA LEU A 237 2.80 8.56 -13.20
C LEU A 237 4.12 9.34 -13.26
N ASN A 238 5.23 8.64 -13.13
CA ASN A 238 6.57 9.23 -13.08
C ASN A 238 7.10 9.61 -14.48
N GLY A 239 6.60 8.97 -15.54
CA GLY A 239 7.15 9.15 -16.89
C GLY A 239 8.50 8.47 -17.10
N TRP A 240 8.79 7.46 -16.34
CA TRP A 240 10.01 6.64 -16.34
C TRP A 240 9.90 5.44 -17.30
N VAL A 241 11.05 4.94 -17.81
CA VAL A 241 11.12 3.82 -18.76
C VAL A 241 10.60 2.48 -18.24
N GLY A 242 10.26 2.39 -16.94
CA GLY A 242 9.88 1.15 -16.29
C GLY A 242 11.07 0.30 -15.87
N HIS A 243 10.79 -0.72 -15.09
CA HIS A 243 11.78 -1.57 -14.43
C HIS A 243 12.59 -2.48 -15.40
N HIS A 244 12.19 -2.58 -16.66
CA HIS A 244 12.90 -3.32 -17.71
C HIS A 244 13.92 -2.46 -18.48
N GLY A 245 13.93 -1.14 -18.23
CA GLY A 245 14.83 -0.21 -18.91
C GLY A 245 16.29 -0.30 -18.45
N ARG A 246 17.21 0.26 -19.25
CA ARG A 246 18.63 0.33 -18.87
C ARG A 246 18.84 1.14 -17.58
N ASN A 247 18.17 2.28 -17.46
CA ASN A 247 18.09 3.08 -16.24
C ASN A 247 16.72 2.84 -15.59
N GLY A 248 16.49 1.59 -15.22
CA GLY A 248 15.21 1.07 -14.74
C GLY A 248 14.97 1.28 -13.25
N CYS A 249 15.76 2.11 -12.58
CA CYS A 249 15.50 2.50 -11.21
C CYS A 249 14.44 3.61 -11.16
N ARG A 250 13.42 3.45 -10.32
CA ARG A 250 12.30 4.39 -10.16
C ARG A 250 12.74 5.82 -9.81
N ILE A 251 13.79 5.94 -9.00
CA ILE A 251 14.37 7.24 -8.60
C ILE A 251 15.54 7.66 -9.48
N LEU A 252 15.72 7.00 -10.63
CA LEU A 252 16.74 7.32 -11.64
C LEU A 252 18.17 7.37 -11.10
N CYS A 253 18.51 6.46 -10.16
CA CYS A 253 19.85 6.38 -9.57
C CYS A 253 20.92 6.08 -10.63
N SER A 254 22.18 6.22 -10.24
CA SER A 254 23.35 6.05 -11.14
C SER A 254 23.61 4.59 -11.57
N MET A 255 22.85 3.60 -11.06
CA MET A 255 23.02 2.17 -11.39
C MET A 255 22.47 1.84 -12.77
N PRO A 256 23.30 1.52 -13.79
CA PRO A 256 22.84 1.09 -15.09
C PRO A 256 22.57 -0.41 -15.10
N GLY A 257 21.51 -0.82 -15.78
CA GLY A 257 21.21 -2.23 -15.99
C GLY A 257 22.11 -2.89 -17.04
N ARG A 258 22.24 -4.21 -16.96
CA ARG A 258 22.87 -5.10 -17.94
C ARG A 258 21.80 -5.95 -18.61
N HIS A 259 21.95 -6.29 -19.89
CA HIS A 259 21.05 -7.24 -20.54
C HIS A 259 21.82 -8.38 -21.22
N LYS A 260 21.12 -9.50 -21.41
CA LYS A 260 21.66 -10.65 -22.14
C LYS A 260 21.71 -10.32 -23.64
N PRO A 261 22.61 -10.93 -24.42
CA PRO A 261 22.54 -10.88 -25.86
C PRO A 261 21.15 -11.26 -26.37
N SER A 262 20.64 -10.53 -27.34
CA SER A 262 19.31 -10.75 -27.97
C SER A 262 18.09 -10.60 -27.03
N ALA A 263 18.26 -10.08 -25.82
CA ALA A 263 17.18 -9.78 -24.88
C ALA A 263 16.94 -8.28 -24.75
N GLY A 264 15.68 -7.86 -24.57
CA GLY A 264 15.32 -6.44 -24.41
C GLY A 264 15.35 -5.96 -22.96
N THR A 265 15.28 -6.87 -21.99
CA THR A 265 15.18 -6.54 -20.56
C THR A 265 16.53 -6.32 -19.92
N TYR A 266 16.66 -5.23 -19.17
CA TYR A 266 17.84 -4.92 -18.39
C TYR A 266 17.66 -5.33 -16.93
N TYR A 267 18.74 -5.80 -16.32
CA TYR A 267 18.80 -6.22 -14.92
C TYR A 267 19.85 -5.41 -14.18
N PRO A 268 19.58 -4.89 -12.97
CA PRO A 268 20.48 -4.01 -12.23
C PRO A 268 21.55 -4.81 -11.48
N ALA A 269 22.31 -5.65 -12.22
CA ALA A 269 23.41 -6.42 -11.66
C ALA A 269 24.68 -5.56 -11.53
N MET A 270 25.17 -5.41 -10.30
CA MET A 270 26.38 -4.67 -9.98
C MET A 270 27.62 -5.39 -10.54
N LEU A 271 27.68 -6.71 -10.37
CA LEU A 271 28.83 -7.51 -10.76
C LEU A 271 28.73 -7.91 -12.24
N ARG A 272 29.79 -7.69 -12.98
CA ARG A 272 29.89 -8.08 -14.37
C ARG A 272 30.00 -9.60 -14.52
N PRO A 273 29.26 -10.22 -15.49
CA PRO A 273 29.42 -11.65 -15.75
C PRO A 273 30.82 -12.00 -16.23
N HIS A 274 31.36 -13.13 -15.79
CA HIS A 274 32.68 -13.61 -16.20
C HIS A 274 32.64 -14.14 -17.64
N GLY A 275 33.72 -13.88 -18.41
CA GLY A 275 33.95 -14.49 -19.74
C GLY A 275 32.92 -14.19 -20.82
N ALA A 276 31.97 -13.25 -20.55
CA ALA A 276 30.88 -12.96 -21.45
C ALA A 276 31.14 -11.72 -22.34
N VAL A 277 30.82 -11.82 -23.63
CA VAL A 277 30.67 -10.66 -24.50
C VAL A 277 29.29 -10.08 -24.30
N LEU A 278 29.23 -8.88 -23.73
CA LEU A 278 27.98 -8.20 -23.44
C LEU A 278 27.60 -7.21 -24.54
N PRO A 279 26.30 -6.99 -24.77
CA PRO A 279 25.85 -5.97 -25.70
C PRO A 279 26.34 -4.56 -25.36
N PRO A 280 26.38 -3.62 -26.30
CA PRO A 280 26.80 -2.25 -26.05
C PRO A 280 26.02 -1.61 -24.92
N GLY A 281 26.74 -0.98 -23.97
CA GLY A 281 26.16 -0.37 -22.78
C GLY A 281 25.90 -1.29 -21.60
N SER A 282 26.08 -2.62 -21.76
CA SER A 282 25.97 -3.61 -20.66
C SER A 282 27.32 -4.08 -20.13
N GLY A 283 28.42 -3.73 -20.81
CA GLY A 283 29.79 -4.14 -20.47
C GLY A 283 30.48 -3.23 -19.43
N HIS A 284 29.78 -2.35 -18.72
CA HIS A 284 30.38 -1.48 -17.72
C HIS A 284 31.08 -2.28 -16.59
N PRO A 285 32.07 -1.71 -15.89
CA PRO A 285 32.75 -2.35 -14.77
C PRO A 285 31.77 -2.77 -13.65
N ASP A 286 32.30 -3.49 -12.67
CA ASP A 286 31.57 -3.71 -11.42
C ASP A 286 31.22 -2.36 -10.78
N VAL A 287 30.04 -2.29 -10.18
CA VAL A 287 29.54 -1.08 -9.50
C VAL A 287 29.71 -1.30 -7.99
N ASP A 288 30.33 -0.37 -7.32
CA ASP A 288 30.35 -0.35 -5.86
C ASP A 288 28.98 0.08 -5.35
N ILE A 289 28.36 -0.74 -4.50
CA ILE A 289 27.04 -0.48 -3.93
C ILE A 289 26.97 0.86 -3.18
N ASN A 290 28.09 1.29 -2.55
CA ASN A 290 28.18 2.54 -1.82
C ASN A 290 28.37 3.78 -2.71
N SER A 291 28.67 3.58 -4.02
CA SER A 291 28.81 4.66 -4.99
C SER A 291 27.52 5.00 -5.71
N ILE A 292 26.42 4.30 -5.43
CA ILE A 292 25.12 4.52 -6.06
C ILE A 292 24.50 5.83 -5.56
N THR A 293 24.36 6.81 -6.44
CA THR A 293 23.76 8.12 -6.15
C THR A 293 22.41 8.30 -6.82
N THR A 294 21.60 9.21 -6.30
CA THR A 294 20.33 9.62 -6.89
C THR A 294 20.43 11.05 -7.40
N PRO A 295 19.75 11.41 -8.51
CA PRO A 295 19.85 12.74 -9.08
C PRO A 295 19.20 13.79 -8.15
N SER A 296 19.78 14.98 -8.14
CA SER A 296 19.11 16.16 -7.61
C SER A 296 17.91 16.55 -8.50
N PRO A 297 16.98 17.40 -8.01
CA PRO A 297 15.89 17.93 -8.85
C PRO A 297 16.40 18.66 -10.10
N ASP A 298 17.51 19.37 -10.01
CA ASP A 298 18.10 20.09 -11.14
C ASP A 298 18.67 19.13 -12.18
N GLU A 299 19.42 18.11 -11.76
CA GLU A 299 19.91 17.05 -12.65
C GLU A 299 18.75 16.28 -13.32
N TYR A 300 17.66 16.01 -12.59
CA TYR A 300 16.47 15.42 -13.21
C TYR A 300 15.89 16.34 -14.30
N ASN A 301 15.74 17.64 -14.00
CA ASN A 301 15.21 18.61 -14.95
C ASN A 301 16.11 18.78 -16.19
N GLU A 302 17.42 18.70 -16.04
CA GLU A 302 18.37 18.69 -17.16
C GLU A 302 18.21 17.45 -18.05
N ARG A 303 18.13 16.26 -17.43
CA ARG A 303 17.88 15.01 -18.15
C ARG A 303 16.52 15.05 -18.88
N LEU A 304 15.48 15.60 -18.26
CA LEU A 304 14.16 15.75 -18.88
C LEU A 304 14.23 16.72 -20.08
N ARG A 305 14.85 17.90 -19.93
CA ARG A 305 15.05 18.85 -21.03
C ARG A 305 15.84 18.23 -22.18
N HIS A 306 16.85 17.42 -21.86
CA HIS A 306 17.62 16.68 -22.86
C HIS A 306 16.72 15.73 -23.67
N VAL A 307 15.82 14.97 -23.04
CA VAL A 307 14.88 14.10 -23.76
C VAL A 307 13.89 14.90 -24.60
N LEU A 308 13.30 15.93 -24.05
CA LEU A 308 12.30 16.78 -24.74
C LEU A 308 12.88 17.54 -25.93
N GLY A 309 14.16 17.88 -25.91
CA GLY A 309 14.86 18.51 -27.02
C GLY A 309 15.22 17.56 -28.17
N SER A 310 14.66 16.37 -28.25
CA SER A 310 14.89 15.43 -29.34
C SER A 310 14.20 15.90 -30.62
N THR A 311 14.93 15.89 -31.74
CA THR A 311 14.44 16.34 -33.05
C THR A 311 14.00 15.19 -33.95
N SER A 312 14.27 13.95 -33.55
CA SER A 312 13.86 12.73 -34.27
C SER A 312 13.53 11.57 -33.32
N THR A 313 12.73 10.60 -33.80
CA THR A 313 12.42 9.37 -33.05
C THR A 313 13.67 8.61 -32.63
N ARG A 314 14.67 8.50 -33.51
CA ARG A 314 15.94 7.82 -33.20
C ARG A 314 16.71 8.52 -32.08
N GLU A 315 16.70 9.85 -32.08
CA GLU A 315 17.34 10.63 -31.05
C GLU A 315 16.58 10.52 -29.73
N TYR A 316 15.25 10.57 -29.74
CA TYR A 316 14.41 10.36 -28.58
C TYR A 316 14.65 8.98 -27.96
N GLU A 317 14.68 7.90 -28.74
CA GLU A 317 14.95 6.55 -28.24
C GLU A 317 16.34 6.42 -27.60
N ARG A 318 17.37 7.05 -28.20
CA ARG A 318 18.70 7.10 -27.62
C ARG A 318 18.71 7.84 -26.29
N ARG A 319 18.17 9.06 -26.24
CA ARG A 319 18.15 9.91 -25.05
C ARG A 319 17.29 9.32 -23.93
N ARG A 320 16.15 8.72 -24.26
CA ARG A 320 15.31 7.95 -23.35
C ARG A 320 16.09 6.81 -22.70
N LYS A 321 16.86 6.06 -23.50
CA LYS A 321 17.69 4.95 -23.00
C LYS A 321 18.82 5.46 -22.10
N GLU A 322 19.40 6.59 -22.41
CA GLU A 322 20.49 7.20 -21.63
C GLU A 322 20.01 7.76 -20.29
N THR A 323 18.85 8.38 -20.25
CA THR A 323 18.32 9.08 -19.06
C THR A 323 17.37 8.24 -18.20
N GLY A 324 16.68 7.27 -18.79
CA GLY A 324 15.60 6.54 -18.13
C GLY A 324 14.25 7.27 -18.12
N ILE A 325 14.13 8.43 -18.79
CA ILE A 325 12.93 9.26 -18.83
C ILE A 325 12.23 9.10 -20.17
N CYS A 326 10.92 8.83 -20.16
CA CYS A 326 10.09 8.74 -21.37
C CYS A 326 9.33 10.03 -21.68
N LYS A 327 8.78 10.67 -20.65
CA LYS A 327 7.91 11.85 -20.76
C LYS A 327 7.98 12.66 -19.46
N PRO A 328 7.53 13.92 -19.45
CA PRO A 328 7.28 14.62 -18.20
C PRO A 328 6.22 13.88 -17.37
N SER A 329 6.39 13.84 -16.07
CA SER A 329 5.30 13.44 -15.18
C SER A 329 4.19 14.50 -15.22
N ILE A 330 2.93 14.06 -15.17
CA ILE A 330 1.80 14.99 -15.04
C ILE A 330 1.88 15.82 -13.74
N VAL A 331 2.52 15.29 -12.70
CA VAL A 331 2.77 15.99 -11.42
C VAL A 331 3.64 17.24 -11.62
N SER A 332 4.54 17.25 -12.61
CA SER A 332 5.40 18.40 -12.90
C SER A 332 4.61 19.66 -13.31
N ALA A 333 3.32 19.55 -13.65
CA ALA A 333 2.43 20.66 -13.94
C ALA A 333 1.81 21.31 -12.69
N LEU A 334 2.00 20.71 -11.51
CA LEU A 334 1.47 21.23 -10.25
C LEU A 334 2.40 22.32 -9.67
N PRO A 335 1.86 23.48 -9.28
CA PRO A 335 2.67 24.55 -8.68
C PRO A 335 3.15 24.21 -7.26
N LYS A 336 2.46 23.30 -6.55
CA LYS A 336 2.75 22.92 -5.16
C LYS A 336 2.83 21.40 -5.04
N SER A 337 4.05 20.86 -5.17
CA SER A 337 4.34 19.43 -5.03
C SER A 337 5.76 19.21 -4.53
N ILE A 338 5.99 18.07 -3.89
CA ILE A 338 7.36 17.55 -3.74
C ILE A 338 7.90 17.29 -5.16
N PRO A 339 9.16 17.65 -5.46
CA PRO A 339 9.71 17.55 -6.83
C PRO A 339 9.73 16.12 -7.37
N VAL A 340 9.50 15.97 -8.68
CA VAL A 340 9.69 14.69 -9.41
C VAL A 340 11.21 14.42 -9.55
N PRO A 341 11.69 13.19 -9.36
CA PRO A 341 10.96 11.94 -9.04
C PRO A 341 10.79 11.69 -7.54
N LYS A 342 11.19 12.61 -6.67
CA LYS A 342 11.23 12.45 -5.22
C LYS A 342 9.84 12.28 -4.58
N CYS A 343 8.79 12.80 -5.22
CA CYS A 343 7.40 12.62 -4.79
C CYS A 343 6.86 11.18 -4.99
N PHE A 344 7.63 10.29 -5.59
CA PHE A 344 7.23 8.91 -5.83
C PHE A 344 8.00 7.94 -4.94
N PRO A 345 7.51 7.61 -3.73
CA PRO A 345 8.17 6.72 -2.80
C PRO A 345 8.09 5.25 -3.25
N ALA A 346 8.92 4.41 -2.62
CA ALA A 346 8.84 2.97 -2.81
C ALA A 346 7.56 2.39 -2.21
N ASP A 347 6.90 1.52 -2.94
CA ASP A 347 5.82 0.71 -2.40
C ASP A 347 6.39 -0.54 -1.73
N THR A 348 6.46 -0.49 -0.40
CA THR A 348 7.00 -1.58 0.41
C THR A 348 6.09 -2.81 0.44
N MET A 349 4.79 -2.65 0.20
CA MET A 349 3.86 -3.77 0.15
C MET A 349 4.19 -4.68 -1.04
N HIS A 350 4.15 -4.17 -2.29
CA HIS A 350 4.49 -4.97 -3.46
C HIS A 350 5.95 -5.45 -3.44
N LEU A 351 6.88 -4.60 -2.99
CA LEU A 351 8.29 -4.95 -2.94
C LEU A 351 8.56 -6.20 -2.11
N PHE A 352 8.15 -6.19 -0.84
CA PHE A 352 8.46 -7.29 0.07
C PHE A 352 7.54 -8.48 -0.14
N THR A 353 6.22 -8.24 -0.25
CA THR A 353 5.26 -9.34 -0.19
C THR A 353 5.10 -10.08 -1.52
N LEU A 354 5.19 -9.39 -2.65
CA LEU A 354 5.01 -10.01 -3.96
C LEU A 354 6.35 -10.20 -4.67
N ASN A 355 7.08 -9.13 -4.94
CA ASN A 355 8.25 -9.20 -5.82
C ASN A 355 9.40 -10.03 -5.24
N ILE A 356 9.85 -9.73 -4.01
CA ILE A 356 10.95 -10.44 -3.35
C ILE A 356 10.49 -11.83 -2.92
N SER A 357 9.31 -11.96 -2.32
CA SER A 357 8.80 -13.24 -1.86
C SER A 357 8.65 -14.25 -2.98
N GLN A 358 8.07 -13.85 -4.12
CA GLN A 358 7.93 -14.72 -5.29
C GLN A 358 9.29 -15.10 -5.89
N LEU A 359 10.26 -14.16 -5.95
CA LEU A 359 11.61 -14.45 -6.41
C LEU A 359 12.28 -15.51 -5.54
N LEU A 360 12.25 -15.34 -4.21
CA LEU A 360 12.88 -16.29 -3.28
C LEU A 360 12.24 -17.67 -3.36
N ILE A 361 10.92 -17.76 -3.41
CA ILE A 361 10.21 -19.03 -3.56
C ILE A 361 10.59 -19.70 -4.88
N SER A 362 10.62 -18.95 -6.00
CA SER A 362 11.02 -19.49 -7.29
C SER A 362 12.46 -20.03 -7.29
N LEU A 363 13.37 -19.38 -6.57
CA LEU A 363 14.75 -19.86 -6.38
C LEU A 363 14.79 -21.12 -5.51
N TRP A 364 14.10 -21.13 -4.36
CA TRP A 364 14.08 -22.26 -3.45
C TRP A 364 13.37 -23.50 -4.00
N CYS A 365 12.36 -23.31 -4.87
CA CYS A 365 11.69 -24.39 -5.60
C CYS A 365 12.44 -24.77 -6.89
N GLY A 366 13.48 -24.03 -7.30
CA GLY A 366 14.18 -24.28 -8.56
C GLY A 366 13.31 -24.06 -9.80
N SER A 367 12.22 -23.28 -9.69
CA SER A 367 11.24 -23.03 -10.75
C SER A 367 11.49 -21.73 -11.54
N ILE A 368 12.53 -20.98 -11.20
CA ILE A 368 12.92 -19.80 -11.97
C ILE A 368 13.49 -20.23 -13.33
N ASP A 369 13.23 -19.45 -14.38
CA ASP A 369 13.79 -19.70 -15.71
C ASP A 369 15.30 -19.90 -15.64
N HIS A 370 15.81 -20.90 -16.38
CA HIS A 370 17.23 -21.25 -16.40
C HIS A 370 17.64 -21.81 -17.76
N ALA A 371 18.91 -21.72 -18.05
CA ALA A 371 19.48 -22.32 -19.26
C ALA A 371 19.59 -23.85 -19.07
N GLN A 372 19.60 -24.61 -20.17
CA GLN A 372 19.67 -26.07 -20.13
C GLN A 372 20.92 -26.61 -19.43
N ASP A 373 22.02 -25.86 -19.47
CA ASP A 373 23.30 -26.20 -18.84
C ASP A 373 23.39 -25.78 -17.37
N ASP A 374 22.37 -25.11 -16.83
CA ASP A 374 22.32 -24.66 -15.42
C ASP A 374 21.24 -25.42 -14.64
N ASP A 375 21.44 -26.72 -14.45
CA ASP A 375 20.49 -27.62 -13.85
C ASP A 375 20.13 -27.23 -12.40
N PRO A 376 18.85 -26.97 -12.09
CA PRO A 376 18.38 -26.67 -10.73
C PRO A 376 18.65 -27.77 -9.70
N THR A 377 18.89 -29.04 -10.13
CA THR A 377 19.24 -30.14 -9.24
C THR A 377 20.59 -29.90 -8.57
N THR A 378 21.44 -29.11 -9.18
CA THR A 378 22.79 -28.75 -8.69
C THR A 378 22.78 -27.49 -7.79
N TRP A 379 21.64 -26.83 -7.65
CA TRP A 379 21.55 -25.58 -6.89
C TRP A 379 21.38 -25.88 -5.39
N PRO A 380 22.34 -25.54 -4.55
CA PRO A 380 22.28 -25.86 -3.13
C PRO A 380 21.18 -25.09 -2.38
N PHE A 381 20.63 -24.02 -2.97
CA PHE A 381 19.54 -23.24 -2.43
C PHE A 381 18.15 -23.75 -2.86
N ALA A 382 18.06 -24.64 -3.86
CA ALA A 382 16.77 -25.15 -4.36
C ALA A 382 16.23 -26.28 -3.47
N VAL A 383 16.11 -26.02 -2.19
CA VAL A 383 15.78 -27.01 -1.15
C VAL A 383 14.31 -27.43 -1.13
N LEU A 384 13.43 -26.65 -1.75
CA LEU A 384 11.99 -26.94 -1.91
C LEU A 384 11.65 -27.49 -3.29
N ARG A 385 12.66 -27.88 -4.09
CA ARG A 385 12.47 -28.43 -5.44
C ARG A 385 11.81 -29.80 -5.40
N ASP A 386 12.15 -30.61 -4.43
CA ASP A 386 11.50 -31.92 -4.24
C ASP A 386 10.04 -31.73 -3.83
N ASN A 387 9.11 -32.38 -4.57
CA ASN A 387 7.68 -32.21 -4.36
C ASN A 387 7.23 -32.66 -2.95
N ALA A 388 7.80 -33.72 -2.41
CA ALA A 388 7.44 -34.20 -1.07
C ALA A 388 7.86 -33.20 0.00
N VAL A 389 9.07 -32.62 -0.14
CA VAL A 389 9.56 -31.57 0.75
C VAL A 389 8.69 -30.32 0.63
N TRP A 390 8.31 -29.93 -0.60
CA TRP A 390 7.44 -28.77 -0.84
C TRP A 390 6.05 -28.93 -0.23
N GLN A 391 5.42 -30.12 -0.39
CA GLN A 391 4.12 -30.42 0.21
C GLN A 391 4.19 -30.44 1.74
N ALA A 392 5.21 -31.06 2.33
CA ALA A 392 5.42 -31.07 3.78
C ALA A 392 5.63 -29.67 4.35
N HIS A 393 6.44 -28.84 3.65
CA HIS A 393 6.66 -27.44 4.02
C HIS A 393 5.36 -26.63 3.95
N GLY A 394 4.59 -26.79 2.86
CA GLY A 394 3.32 -26.12 2.69
C GLY A 394 2.28 -26.50 3.76
N ALA A 395 2.20 -27.78 4.13
CA ALA A 395 1.36 -28.25 5.22
C ALA A 395 1.77 -27.64 6.56
N SER A 396 3.08 -27.51 6.81
CA SER A 396 3.62 -26.86 8.02
C SER A 396 3.25 -25.37 8.10
N VAL A 397 3.29 -24.65 6.97
CA VAL A 397 2.85 -23.26 6.87
C VAL A 397 1.36 -23.13 7.23
N ALA A 398 0.51 -23.93 6.62
CA ALA A 398 -0.93 -23.91 6.90
C ALA A 398 -1.23 -24.31 8.36
N GLY A 399 -0.56 -25.33 8.88
CA GLY A 399 -0.70 -25.81 10.26
C GLY A 399 -0.26 -24.78 11.30
N ALA A 400 0.72 -23.94 10.99
CA ALA A 400 1.17 -22.85 11.88
C ALA A 400 0.06 -21.85 12.20
N GLY A 401 -0.97 -21.78 11.37
CA GLY A 401 -2.11 -20.91 11.57
C GLY A 401 -2.82 -21.06 12.91
N LEU A 402 -2.82 -22.26 13.48
CA LEU A 402 -3.39 -22.54 14.80
C LEU A 402 -2.67 -21.81 15.94
N TYR A 403 -1.40 -21.47 15.73
CA TYR A 403 -0.49 -20.93 16.74
C TYR A 403 -0.17 -19.44 16.53
N LEU A 404 -0.64 -18.85 15.43
CA LEU A 404 -0.45 -17.42 15.19
C LEU A 404 -1.25 -16.59 16.19
N PRO A 405 -0.67 -15.52 16.75
CA PRO A 405 -1.37 -14.63 17.68
C PRO A 405 -2.66 -14.08 17.08
N VAL A 406 -3.70 -13.99 17.90
CA VAL A 406 -4.93 -13.26 17.58
C VAL A 406 -4.57 -11.77 17.60
N GLY A 407 -4.68 -11.07 16.51
CA GLY A 407 -4.23 -9.67 16.43
C GLY A 407 -3.21 -9.44 15.32
N LEU A 408 -2.59 -10.50 14.77
CA LEU A 408 -2.23 -10.47 13.39
C LEU A 408 -3.57 -10.48 12.64
N GLU A 409 -4.14 -9.33 12.33
CA GLU A 409 -5.37 -9.16 11.54
C GLU A 409 -5.26 -9.78 10.14
N SER A 410 -4.10 -10.30 9.85
CA SER A 410 -3.70 -10.94 8.62
C SER A 410 -4.37 -12.30 8.46
N ARG A 411 -4.76 -12.60 7.25
CA ARG A 411 -5.15 -13.96 6.87
C ARG A 411 -4.01 -14.91 7.23
N VAL A 412 -4.37 -16.01 7.88
CA VAL A 412 -3.44 -17.15 8.02
C VAL A 412 -2.99 -17.56 6.64
N PRO A 413 -1.69 -17.75 6.43
CA PRO A 413 -1.19 -18.25 5.16
C PRO A 413 -1.82 -19.61 4.85
N ARG A 414 -2.44 -19.74 3.68
CA ARG A 414 -2.89 -21.03 3.16
C ARG A 414 -1.68 -21.88 2.81
N ASN A 415 -1.90 -23.17 2.55
CA ASN A 415 -0.84 -24.05 2.06
C ASN A 415 -0.22 -23.49 0.75
N PRO A 416 1.04 -22.99 0.76
CA PRO A 416 1.63 -22.42 -0.45
C PRO A 416 1.85 -23.46 -1.55
N ALA A 417 2.06 -24.74 -1.20
CA ALA A 417 2.25 -25.78 -2.19
C ALA A 417 0.99 -26.03 -3.05
N GLU A 418 -0.19 -25.70 -2.52
CA GLU A 418 -1.47 -25.84 -3.23
C GLU A 418 -2.00 -24.51 -3.79
N LYS A 419 -1.72 -23.40 -3.12
CA LYS A 419 -2.45 -22.15 -3.33
C LYS A 419 -1.62 -21.00 -3.89
N ILE A 420 -0.30 -21.11 -3.98
CA ILE A 420 0.59 -20.00 -4.35
C ILE A 420 0.27 -19.43 -5.74
N SER A 421 -0.10 -20.29 -6.70
CA SER A 421 -0.51 -19.90 -8.05
C SER A 421 -1.99 -19.49 -8.19
N SER A 422 -2.78 -19.57 -7.10
CA SER A 422 -4.24 -19.37 -7.11
C SER A 422 -4.67 -18.16 -6.26
N GLY A 423 -4.02 -17.00 -6.46
CA GLY A 423 -4.37 -15.75 -5.78
C GLY A 423 -3.97 -15.74 -4.31
N TYR A 424 -2.75 -16.16 -4.01
CA TYR A 424 -2.12 -15.97 -2.71
C TYR A 424 -1.94 -14.48 -2.43
N LYS A 425 -2.43 -14.00 -1.31
CA LYS A 425 -2.52 -12.56 -1.03
C LYS A 425 -1.22 -12.00 -0.47
N ALA A 426 -0.97 -10.70 -0.67
CA ALA A 426 0.21 -10.00 -0.15
C ALA A 426 0.43 -10.25 1.35
N VAL A 427 -0.64 -10.18 2.14
CA VAL A 427 -0.59 -10.45 3.58
C VAL A 427 -0.22 -11.90 3.92
N GLU A 428 -0.59 -12.87 3.08
CA GLU A 428 -0.20 -14.28 3.26
C GLU A 428 1.31 -14.45 3.02
N TYR A 429 1.86 -13.79 1.97
CA TYR A 429 3.31 -13.76 1.73
C TYR A 429 4.06 -13.11 2.90
N LEU A 430 3.54 -12.01 3.44
CA LEU A 430 4.18 -11.30 4.56
C LEU A 430 4.35 -12.23 5.77
N VAL A 431 3.27 -12.88 6.19
CA VAL A 431 3.29 -13.81 7.33
C VAL A 431 4.12 -15.06 7.02
N TYR A 432 4.00 -15.60 5.81
CA TYR A 432 4.74 -16.78 5.38
C TYR A 432 6.24 -16.51 5.35
N ILE A 433 6.69 -15.58 4.51
CA ILE A 433 8.13 -15.37 4.27
C ILE A 433 8.80 -14.66 5.46
N PHE A 434 8.23 -13.60 6.00
CA PHE A 434 8.89 -12.79 7.03
C PHE A 434 8.49 -13.17 8.47
N GLY A 435 7.44 -14.00 8.63
CA GLY A 435 6.97 -14.50 9.92
C GLY A 435 7.40 -15.93 10.21
N LEU A 436 6.99 -16.88 9.37
CA LEU A 436 7.13 -18.31 9.62
C LEU A 436 8.42 -18.92 9.06
N CYS A 437 8.82 -18.53 7.85
CA CYS A 437 10.00 -19.10 7.18
C CYS A 437 11.32 -19.00 7.96
N PRO A 438 11.59 -17.98 8.80
CA PRO A 438 12.80 -18.00 9.62
C PRO A 438 12.92 -19.24 10.48
N ALA A 439 11.80 -19.78 10.98
CA ALA A 439 11.80 -21.05 11.73
C ALA A 439 11.76 -22.27 10.81
N LEU A 440 10.91 -22.24 9.77
CA LEU A 440 10.67 -23.40 8.90
C LEU A 440 11.84 -23.71 7.97
N LEU A 441 12.65 -22.72 7.59
CA LEU A 441 13.82 -22.88 6.73
C LEU A 441 15.12 -23.07 7.53
N TYR A 442 15.07 -22.93 8.85
CA TYR A 442 16.22 -23.22 9.71
C TYR A 442 16.64 -24.68 9.54
N ARG A 443 17.92 -24.93 9.26
CA ARG A 443 18.50 -26.25 8.92
C ARG A 443 18.00 -26.87 7.61
N LEU A 444 16.98 -26.32 6.95
CA LEU A 444 16.58 -26.76 5.61
C LEU A 444 17.45 -26.06 4.55
N LEU A 445 17.58 -24.72 4.62
CA LEU A 445 18.54 -24.00 3.80
C LEU A 445 19.97 -24.22 4.30
N PRO A 446 20.95 -24.44 3.41
CA PRO A 446 22.36 -24.45 3.81
C PRO A 446 22.72 -23.14 4.53
N GLN A 447 23.55 -23.22 5.56
CA GLN A 447 23.81 -22.16 6.53
C GLN A 447 24.08 -20.78 5.89
N LYS A 448 24.90 -20.72 4.83
CA LYS A 448 25.22 -19.45 4.14
C LYS A 448 23.98 -18.78 3.50
N PHE A 449 23.06 -19.58 2.92
CA PHE A 449 21.81 -19.05 2.32
C PHE A 449 20.80 -18.68 3.40
N TYR A 450 20.80 -19.41 4.51
CA TYR A 450 19.95 -19.10 5.65
C TYR A 450 20.34 -17.76 6.30
N TYR A 451 21.63 -17.54 6.58
CA TYR A 451 22.08 -16.28 7.15
C TYR A 451 21.88 -15.10 6.20
N HIS A 452 22.15 -15.31 4.92
CA HIS A 452 21.83 -14.31 3.88
C HIS A 452 20.34 -13.94 3.92
N TYR A 453 19.44 -14.92 3.96
CA TYR A 453 18.01 -14.68 4.07
C TYR A 453 17.61 -13.97 5.38
N CYS A 454 18.24 -14.29 6.50
CA CYS A 454 17.98 -13.62 7.79
C CYS A 454 18.29 -12.12 7.76
N LYS A 455 19.28 -11.66 6.96
CA LYS A 455 19.55 -10.23 6.74
C LYS A 455 18.37 -9.51 6.13
N LEU A 456 17.77 -10.09 5.09
CA LEU A 456 16.55 -9.55 4.46
C LEU A 456 15.39 -9.50 5.46
N VAL A 457 15.16 -10.60 6.21
CA VAL A 457 14.09 -10.67 7.21
C VAL A 457 14.28 -9.60 8.29
N PHE A 458 15.50 -9.41 8.76
CA PHE A 458 15.82 -8.38 9.76
C PHE A 458 15.48 -6.99 9.24
N GLY A 459 16.04 -6.60 8.07
CA GLY A 459 15.78 -5.29 7.47
C GLY A 459 14.31 -5.05 7.21
N THR A 460 13.61 -6.03 6.63
CA THR A 460 12.17 -5.92 6.33
C THR A 460 11.35 -5.74 7.62
N ARG A 461 11.64 -6.51 8.67
CA ARG A 461 10.93 -6.37 9.96
C ARG A 461 11.16 -5.01 10.61
N VAL A 462 12.34 -4.42 10.48
CA VAL A 462 12.61 -3.06 10.96
C VAL A 462 11.76 -2.05 10.19
N ILE A 463 11.75 -2.11 8.86
CA ILE A 463 10.96 -1.18 8.04
C ILE A 463 9.46 -1.24 8.35
N LEU A 464 8.93 -2.44 8.61
CA LEU A 464 7.50 -2.65 8.84
C LEU A 464 7.06 -2.44 10.31
N ARG A 465 7.97 -2.19 11.24
CA ARG A 465 7.62 -1.84 12.63
C ARG A 465 6.93 -0.48 12.69
N HIS A 466 6.04 -0.29 13.68
CA HIS A 466 5.50 1.03 13.99
C HIS A 466 6.59 1.94 14.59
N HIS A 467 7.32 1.47 15.59
CA HIS A 467 8.40 2.20 16.25
C HIS A 467 9.76 1.74 15.75
N LYS A 468 10.58 2.66 15.28
CA LYS A 468 11.92 2.41 14.77
C LYS A 468 12.82 3.63 14.96
N SER A 469 13.95 3.40 15.64
CA SER A 469 14.95 4.42 15.86
C SER A 469 15.81 4.65 14.61
N ARG A 470 16.63 5.70 14.65
CA ARG A 470 17.67 5.95 13.64
C ARG A 470 18.64 4.77 13.56
N ASP A 471 19.04 4.22 14.69
CA ASP A 471 20.00 3.11 14.73
C ASP A 471 19.41 1.81 14.19
N ASP A 472 18.12 1.53 14.47
CA ASP A 472 17.41 0.41 13.84
C ASP A 472 17.42 0.54 12.31
N LEU A 473 17.14 1.74 11.79
CA LEU A 473 17.13 2.01 10.34
C LEU A 473 18.54 1.87 9.73
N LEU A 474 19.57 2.37 10.38
CA LEU A 474 20.95 2.21 9.91
C LEU A 474 21.38 0.74 9.92
N ALA A 475 21.04 -0.02 10.95
CA ALA A 475 21.28 -1.46 11.01
C ALA A 475 20.53 -2.20 9.88
N ALA A 476 19.28 -1.82 9.61
CA ALA A 476 18.51 -2.36 8.48
C ALA A 476 19.17 -2.01 7.13
N HIS A 477 19.70 -0.79 6.97
CA HIS A 477 20.42 -0.39 5.78
C HIS A 477 21.63 -1.29 5.50
N HIS A 478 22.49 -1.47 6.50
CA HIS A 478 23.63 -2.38 6.38
C HIS A 478 23.20 -3.80 6.00
N ALA A 479 22.17 -4.32 6.65
CA ALA A 479 21.66 -5.66 6.35
C ALA A 479 21.13 -5.76 4.90
N PHE A 480 20.47 -4.74 4.37
CA PHE A 480 20.01 -4.72 2.98
C PHE A 480 21.17 -4.60 1.98
N LEU A 481 22.18 -3.75 2.25
CA LEU A 481 23.35 -3.63 1.37
C LEU A 481 24.13 -4.94 1.30
N GLU A 482 24.36 -5.59 2.44
CA GLU A 482 25.00 -6.90 2.50
C GLU A 482 24.16 -7.96 1.78
N PHE A 483 22.83 -7.98 1.99
CA PHE A 483 21.93 -8.90 1.29
C PHE A 483 22.02 -8.73 -0.22
N VAL A 484 21.95 -7.51 -0.73
CA VAL A 484 22.01 -7.22 -2.18
C VAL A 484 23.35 -7.67 -2.78
N TYR A 485 24.45 -7.35 -2.13
CA TYR A 485 25.77 -7.76 -2.61
C TYR A 485 25.96 -9.29 -2.59
N GLU A 486 25.64 -9.92 -1.45
CA GLU A 486 25.75 -11.37 -1.28
C GLU A 486 24.76 -12.13 -2.19
N PHE A 487 23.62 -11.55 -2.53
CA PHE A 487 22.68 -12.15 -3.48
C PHE A 487 23.35 -12.42 -4.83
N GLU A 488 24.13 -11.47 -5.33
CA GLU A 488 24.87 -11.65 -6.58
C GLU A 488 25.97 -12.72 -6.46
N ILE A 489 26.64 -12.81 -5.32
CA ILE A 489 27.66 -13.84 -5.05
C ILE A 489 27.04 -15.24 -4.92
N LEU A 490 25.92 -15.36 -4.23
CA LEU A 490 25.34 -16.66 -3.87
C LEU A 490 24.46 -17.25 -4.96
N TYR A 491 23.63 -16.41 -5.61
CA TYR A 491 22.63 -16.87 -6.59
C TYR A 491 23.04 -16.60 -8.04
N TYR A 492 23.38 -15.37 -8.36
CA TYR A 492 23.79 -14.97 -9.72
C TYR A 492 25.15 -15.57 -10.11
N LYS A 493 26.13 -15.53 -9.21
CA LYS A 493 27.50 -16.10 -9.38
C LYS A 493 28.23 -15.60 -10.63
N ARG A 494 27.95 -14.37 -11.06
CA ARG A 494 28.50 -13.78 -12.30
C ARG A 494 28.26 -14.62 -13.56
N LYS A 495 27.27 -15.52 -13.58
CA LYS A 495 26.90 -16.31 -14.75
C LYS A 495 25.95 -15.50 -15.61
N LEU A 496 26.27 -15.31 -16.92
CA LEU A 496 25.41 -14.60 -17.86
C LEU A 496 24.02 -15.26 -17.94
N SER A 497 23.96 -16.60 -17.90
CA SER A 497 22.71 -17.36 -17.89
C SER A 497 21.80 -17.00 -16.71
N ARG A 498 22.34 -16.57 -15.57
CA ARG A 498 21.62 -16.18 -14.34
C ARG A 498 21.45 -14.67 -14.17
N LEU A 499 21.80 -13.84 -15.13
CA LEU A 499 21.70 -12.38 -15.01
C LEU A 499 20.28 -11.93 -14.57
N HIS A 500 19.25 -12.60 -15.07
CA HIS A 500 17.84 -12.33 -14.75
C HIS A 500 17.41 -12.74 -13.33
N PHE A 501 18.28 -13.36 -12.53
CA PHE A 501 18.03 -13.57 -11.10
C PHE A 501 18.14 -12.24 -10.34
N VAL A 502 19.02 -11.32 -10.80
CA VAL A 502 19.16 -9.99 -10.20
C VAL A 502 18.04 -9.09 -10.70
N ARG A 503 16.85 -9.27 -10.13
CA ARG A 503 15.66 -8.48 -10.48
C ARG A 503 15.71 -7.07 -9.88
N PRO A 504 14.96 -6.11 -10.45
CA PRO A 504 14.87 -4.74 -9.91
C PRO A 504 14.47 -4.66 -8.44
N CYS A 505 13.67 -5.61 -7.93
CA CYS A 505 13.30 -5.66 -6.51
C CYS A 505 14.50 -5.89 -5.56
N ILE A 506 15.55 -6.58 -6.02
CA ILE A 506 16.78 -6.73 -5.22
C ILE A 506 17.51 -5.39 -5.14
N HIS A 507 17.69 -4.71 -6.27
CA HIS A 507 18.30 -3.38 -6.30
C HIS A 507 17.52 -2.34 -5.48
N ALA A 508 16.18 -2.39 -5.51
CA ALA A 508 15.34 -1.46 -4.77
C ALA A 508 15.64 -1.42 -3.25
N LEU A 509 16.13 -2.52 -2.67
CA LEU A 509 16.50 -2.58 -1.25
C LEU A 509 17.61 -1.59 -0.88
N THR A 510 18.49 -1.22 -1.82
CA THR A 510 19.55 -0.23 -1.58
C THR A 510 19.01 1.16 -1.27
N HIS A 511 17.77 1.45 -1.69
CA HIS A 511 17.13 2.75 -1.56
C HIS A 511 16.13 2.85 -0.41
N ILE A 512 15.68 1.73 0.16
CA ILE A 512 14.56 1.70 1.13
C ILE A 512 14.86 2.56 2.35
N VAL A 513 16.02 2.42 2.97
CA VAL A 513 16.34 3.18 4.18
C VAL A 513 16.64 4.66 3.87
N PRO A 514 17.47 5.01 2.87
CA PRO A 514 17.61 6.41 2.46
C PRO A 514 16.28 7.10 2.14
N GLU A 515 15.36 6.39 1.47
CA GLU A 515 14.02 6.93 1.22
C GLU A 515 13.21 7.08 2.52
N HIS A 516 13.33 6.14 3.44
CA HIS A 516 12.63 6.20 4.72
C HIS A 516 13.02 7.45 5.52
N PHE A 517 14.30 7.81 5.55
CA PHE A 517 14.75 9.09 6.14
C PHE A 517 14.22 10.30 5.37
N ARG A 518 14.08 10.20 4.06
CA ARG A 518 13.66 11.29 3.21
C ARG A 518 12.14 11.54 3.26
N VAL A 519 11.33 10.49 3.17
CA VAL A 519 9.86 10.60 3.06
C VAL A 519 9.12 10.25 4.35
N GLY A 520 9.84 9.82 5.40
CA GLY A 520 9.25 9.29 6.62
C GLY A 520 8.81 7.83 6.46
N SER A 521 7.76 7.42 7.15
CA SER A 521 7.31 6.03 7.18
C SER A 521 6.82 5.53 5.82
N LEU A 522 7.62 4.71 5.15
CA LEU A 522 7.25 4.05 3.88
C LEU A 522 6.05 3.09 4.05
N THR A 523 5.79 2.61 5.25
CA THR A 523 4.63 1.75 5.52
C THR A 523 3.33 2.49 5.30
N GLU A 524 3.29 3.78 5.70
CA GLU A 524 2.13 4.67 5.50
C GLU A 524 1.94 5.08 4.03
N LEU A 525 2.99 5.03 3.22
CA LEU A 525 2.98 5.37 1.80
C LEU A 525 2.80 4.13 0.88
N SER A 526 2.55 2.96 1.46
CA SER A 526 2.41 1.70 0.72
C SER A 526 0.98 1.48 0.20
N GLN A 527 0.84 0.59 -0.79
CA GLN A 527 -0.43 0.31 -1.48
C GLN A 527 -1.47 -0.48 -0.65
N TRP A 528 -1.24 -0.77 0.64
CA TRP A 528 -2.22 -1.48 1.48
C TRP A 528 -3.61 -0.83 1.49
N THR A 529 -3.65 0.50 1.55
CA THR A 529 -4.92 1.26 1.57
C THR A 529 -5.64 1.16 0.24
N MET A 530 -4.90 1.25 -0.87
CA MET A 530 -5.45 1.14 -2.22
C MET A 530 -6.03 -0.25 -2.46
N GLU A 531 -5.25 -1.31 -2.21
CA GLU A 531 -5.68 -2.70 -2.35
C GLU A 531 -6.92 -3.02 -1.51
N ARG A 532 -6.95 -2.55 -0.26
CA ARG A 532 -8.14 -2.69 0.59
C ARG A 532 -9.34 -1.95 0.04
N THR A 533 -9.14 -0.76 -0.52
CA THR A 533 -10.23 0.06 -1.10
C THR A 533 -10.81 -0.62 -2.34
N ILE A 534 -9.95 -1.13 -3.23
CA ILE A 534 -10.36 -1.93 -4.40
C ILE A 534 -11.14 -3.17 -3.96
N GLY A 535 -10.63 -3.92 -2.97
CA GLY A 535 -11.30 -5.09 -2.44
C GLY A 535 -12.70 -4.78 -1.91
N ASN A 536 -12.84 -3.72 -1.11
CA ASN A 536 -14.12 -3.29 -0.57
C ASN A 536 -15.11 -2.85 -1.67
N LEU A 537 -14.65 -2.09 -2.65
CA LEU A 537 -15.49 -1.62 -3.76
C LEU A 537 -15.92 -2.78 -4.66
N GLY A 538 -15.03 -3.75 -4.91
CA GLY A 538 -15.35 -4.95 -5.68
C GLY A 538 -16.44 -5.80 -5.02
N GLU A 539 -16.43 -5.94 -3.69
CA GLU A 539 -17.48 -6.64 -2.94
C GLU A 539 -18.83 -5.89 -2.95
N GLU A 540 -18.82 -4.57 -3.17
CA GLU A 540 -20.03 -3.73 -3.23
C GLU A 540 -20.73 -3.77 -4.61
N ILE A 541 -20.10 -4.32 -5.65
CA ILE A 541 -20.71 -4.45 -6.99
C ILE A 541 -21.83 -5.49 -6.94
N ARG A 542 -23.07 -5.05 -7.19
CA ARG A 542 -24.26 -5.92 -7.18
C ARG A 542 -24.85 -6.18 -8.57
N LEU A 543 -24.60 -5.25 -9.51
CA LEU A 543 -25.11 -5.34 -10.88
C LEU A 543 -24.00 -5.79 -11.82
N HIS A 544 -24.11 -7.02 -12.31
CA HIS A 544 -23.12 -7.60 -13.23
C HIS A 544 -23.37 -7.24 -14.71
N SER A 545 -24.55 -6.68 -15.03
CA SER A 545 -24.89 -6.26 -16.39
C SER A 545 -24.17 -4.98 -16.83
N ASP A 546 -23.96 -4.03 -15.90
CA ASP A 546 -23.20 -2.80 -16.12
C ASP A 546 -22.29 -2.54 -14.90
N PRO A 547 -21.15 -3.24 -14.80
CA PRO A 547 -20.30 -3.19 -13.64
C PRO A 547 -19.57 -1.85 -13.49
N TYR A 548 -19.21 -1.21 -14.59
CA TYR A 548 -18.47 0.06 -14.57
C TYR A 548 -19.33 1.22 -14.05
N ALA A 549 -20.57 1.32 -14.54
CA ALA A 549 -21.53 2.32 -14.03
C ALA A 549 -21.89 2.05 -12.57
N ASN A 550 -22.07 0.77 -12.19
CA ASN A 550 -22.32 0.40 -10.80
C ASN A 550 -21.16 0.78 -9.90
N LEU A 551 -19.92 0.48 -10.31
CA LEU A 551 -18.71 0.81 -9.58
C LEU A 551 -18.55 2.34 -9.42
N SER A 552 -18.69 3.10 -10.51
CA SER A 552 -18.64 4.56 -10.49
C SER A 552 -19.66 5.15 -9.51
N GLN A 553 -20.87 4.57 -9.47
CA GLN A 553 -21.90 4.95 -8.52
C GLN A 553 -21.50 4.61 -7.06
N ARG A 554 -20.88 3.45 -6.80
CA ARG A 554 -20.42 3.06 -5.46
C ARG A 554 -19.31 3.99 -4.97
N VAL A 555 -18.37 4.35 -5.83
CA VAL A 555 -17.29 5.30 -5.51
C VAL A 555 -17.86 6.68 -5.15
N LEU A 556 -18.85 7.17 -5.91
CA LEU A 556 -19.54 8.42 -5.62
C LEU A 556 -20.28 8.36 -4.27
N GLU A 557 -21.01 7.27 -4.01
CA GLU A 557 -21.73 7.08 -2.75
C GLU A 557 -20.76 7.01 -1.57
N ARG A 558 -19.59 6.41 -1.75
CA ARG A 558 -18.52 6.38 -0.74
C ARG A 558 -18.01 7.79 -0.44
N ALA A 559 -17.68 8.59 -1.46
CA ALA A 559 -17.24 9.97 -1.26
C ALA A 559 -18.28 10.81 -0.50
N ARG A 560 -19.56 10.67 -0.85
CA ARG A 560 -20.65 11.36 -0.15
C ARG A 560 -20.85 10.87 1.28
N ALA A 561 -20.75 9.57 1.52
CA ALA A 561 -20.85 9.01 2.87
C ALA A 561 -19.68 9.51 3.76
N ASN A 562 -18.45 9.50 3.25
CA ASN A 562 -17.29 9.99 3.98
C ASN A 562 -17.42 11.49 4.30
N ALA A 563 -17.89 12.30 3.36
CA ALA A 563 -18.17 13.70 3.60
C ALA A 563 -19.29 13.90 4.64
N LEU A 564 -20.35 13.10 4.60
CA LEU A 564 -21.43 13.17 5.59
C LEU A 564 -20.93 12.81 7.00
N TYR A 565 -20.09 11.78 7.13
CA TYR A 565 -19.47 11.42 8.40
C TYR A 565 -18.55 12.52 8.94
N ALA A 566 -17.82 13.21 8.07
CA ALA A 566 -17.02 14.37 8.46
C ALA A 566 -17.87 15.56 8.93
N LEU A 567 -19.03 15.79 8.29
CA LEU A 567 -20.01 16.82 8.64
C LEU A 567 -20.79 16.49 9.92
N THR A 568 -20.98 15.22 10.22
CA THR A 568 -21.81 14.72 11.31
C THR A 568 -21.16 13.48 11.94
N PRO A 569 -20.03 13.65 12.69
CA PRO A 569 -19.30 12.54 13.28
C PRO A 569 -20.14 11.68 14.23
N ASP A 570 -21.18 12.25 14.83
CA ASP A 570 -22.11 11.53 15.71
C ASP A 570 -22.83 10.37 15.00
N LEU A 571 -22.98 10.42 13.67
CA LEU A 571 -23.52 9.29 12.90
C LEU A 571 -22.64 8.04 12.97
N LEU A 572 -21.32 8.19 13.13
CA LEU A 572 -20.41 7.07 13.34
C LEU A 572 -20.59 6.46 14.75
N CYS A 573 -20.85 7.31 15.72
CA CYS A 573 -21.11 6.86 17.10
C CYS A 573 -22.47 6.14 17.25
N THR A 574 -23.48 6.56 16.48
CA THR A 574 -24.84 5.96 16.54
C THR A 574 -24.95 4.66 15.75
N THR A 575 -24.12 4.45 14.72
CA THR A 575 -24.05 3.17 13.98
C THR A 575 -23.19 2.13 14.70
N GLY A 576 -22.41 2.54 15.71
CA GLY A 576 -21.58 1.72 16.56
C GLY A 576 -22.25 1.35 17.88
N GLY A 577 -23.54 0.98 17.88
CA GLY A 577 -24.07 0.20 18.98
C GLY A 577 -23.19 -1.02 19.20
N LEU A 578 -23.00 -1.42 20.46
CA LEU A 578 -22.27 -2.64 20.77
C LEU A 578 -22.75 -3.77 19.85
N PRO A 579 -21.85 -4.59 19.29
CA PRO A 579 -22.27 -5.75 18.50
C PRO A 579 -23.36 -6.53 19.23
N ALA A 580 -24.34 -7.06 18.50
CA ALA A 580 -25.45 -7.79 19.11
C ALA A 580 -24.92 -8.83 20.13
N GLY A 581 -25.38 -8.75 21.38
CA GLY A 581 -24.91 -9.59 22.48
C GLY A 581 -23.54 -9.19 23.05
N ALA A 582 -23.00 -8.02 22.74
CA ALA A 582 -21.82 -7.50 23.39
C ALA A 582 -22.20 -6.74 24.69
N CYS A 583 -21.30 -6.80 25.68
CA CYS A 583 -21.44 -6.10 26.97
C CYS A 583 -20.17 -5.26 27.19
N ASP A 584 -20.34 -3.98 27.43
CA ASP A 584 -19.26 -3.09 27.86
C ASP A 584 -19.03 -3.28 29.36
N ILE A 585 -17.79 -3.61 29.72
CA ILE A 585 -17.38 -3.81 31.13
C ILE A 585 -16.46 -2.69 31.63
N GLY A 586 -16.36 -1.59 30.88
CA GLY A 586 -15.56 -0.41 31.21
C GLY A 586 -14.13 -0.47 30.70
N GLU A 587 -13.40 0.62 30.82
CA GLU A 587 -11.98 0.76 30.43
C GLU A 587 -11.68 0.29 28.99
N ASN A 588 -12.62 0.42 28.05
CA ASN A 588 -12.56 -0.05 26.66
C ASN A 588 -12.47 -1.59 26.51
N TYR A 589 -12.89 -2.37 27.52
CA TYR A 589 -13.08 -3.81 27.39
C TYR A 589 -14.51 -4.13 26.99
N LEU A 590 -14.68 -4.95 25.92
CA LEU A 590 -15.99 -5.40 25.47
C LEU A 590 -16.08 -6.93 25.48
N LEU A 591 -17.03 -7.49 26.22
CA LEU A 591 -17.39 -8.89 26.11
C LEU A 591 -18.21 -9.09 24.82
N LEU A 592 -17.81 -10.03 23.97
CA LEU A 592 -18.42 -10.28 22.66
C LEU A 592 -19.07 -11.65 22.61
N GLY A 593 -20.30 -11.69 22.09
CA GLY A 593 -21.06 -12.94 21.94
C GLY A 593 -20.46 -13.97 20.94
N PRO A 594 -21.02 -15.15 20.89
CA PRO A 594 -22.12 -15.63 21.75
C PRO A 594 -21.72 -15.78 23.23
N HIS A 595 -22.72 -15.81 24.12
CA HIS A 595 -22.53 -16.11 25.52
C HIS A 595 -23.46 -17.26 25.97
N GLU A 596 -23.06 -17.95 27.01
CA GLU A 596 -23.82 -19.06 27.61
C GLU A 596 -23.81 -18.89 29.14
N HIS A 597 -24.97 -19.14 29.76
CA HIS A 597 -25.09 -19.21 31.20
C HIS A 597 -24.65 -20.59 31.69
N HIS A 598 -23.79 -20.64 32.66
CA HIS A 598 -23.31 -21.88 33.27
C HIS A 598 -23.30 -21.77 34.81
N GLU A 599 -23.61 -22.88 35.46
CA GLU A 599 -23.18 -23.04 36.85
C GLU A 599 -21.66 -23.10 36.94
N MET A 600 -21.06 -22.52 37.97
CA MET A 600 -19.64 -22.63 38.19
C MET A 600 -19.22 -24.08 38.38
N ASP A 601 -18.36 -24.58 37.50
CA ASP A 601 -17.67 -25.84 37.75
C ASP A 601 -16.61 -25.65 38.85
N ALA A 602 -16.12 -26.77 39.41
CA ALA A 602 -15.20 -26.75 40.56
C ALA A 602 -13.96 -25.89 40.29
N THR A 603 -13.44 -25.90 39.06
CA THR A 603 -12.24 -25.13 38.66
C THR A 603 -12.52 -23.63 38.63
N ILE A 604 -13.68 -23.23 38.12
CA ILE A 604 -14.09 -21.82 38.08
C ILE A 604 -14.39 -21.33 39.50
N LEU A 605 -15.03 -22.16 40.33
CA LEU A 605 -15.33 -21.85 41.72
C LEU A 605 -14.04 -21.64 42.52
N GLU A 606 -13.04 -22.50 42.39
CA GLU A 606 -11.75 -22.37 43.06
C GLU A 606 -11.01 -21.08 42.64
N ALA A 607 -10.98 -20.80 41.33
CA ALA A 607 -10.38 -19.58 40.81
C ALA A 607 -11.13 -18.33 41.31
N PHE A 608 -12.45 -18.39 41.37
CA PHE A 608 -13.29 -17.29 41.89
C PHE A 608 -13.10 -17.08 43.38
N GLN A 609 -13.02 -18.15 44.16
CA GLN A 609 -12.71 -18.07 45.58
C GLN A 609 -11.36 -17.43 45.86
N THR A 610 -10.34 -17.87 45.14
CA THR A 610 -8.99 -17.26 45.22
C THR A 610 -9.01 -15.76 44.89
N PHE A 611 -9.73 -15.37 43.82
CA PHE A 611 -9.89 -13.97 43.43
C PHE A 611 -10.66 -13.18 44.51
N SER A 612 -11.73 -13.76 45.03
CA SER A 612 -12.59 -13.18 46.06
C SER A 612 -11.83 -12.91 47.37
N ASP A 613 -10.95 -13.84 47.77
CA ASP A 613 -10.09 -13.71 48.94
C ASP A 613 -9.06 -12.59 48.77
N VAL A 614 -8.43 -12.51 47.59
CA VAL A 614 -7.46 -11.44 47.27
C VAL A 614 -8.10 -10.05 47.25
N HIS A 615 -9.33 -9.95 46.74
CA HIS A 615 -10.02 -8.66 46.59
C HIS A 615 -11.01 -8.37 47.72
N HIS A 616 -11.06 -9.20 48.80
CA HIS A 616 -11.92 -9.05 49.95
C HIS A 616 -13.44 -9.02 49.60
N TRP A 617 -13.84 -9.74 48.56
CA TRP A 617 -15.24 -9.89 48.21
C TRP A 617 -15.90 -10.99 49.06
N ARG A 618 -17.10 -10.74 49.61
CA ARG A 618 -17.84 -11.74 50.36
C ARG A 618 -18.99 -12.29 49.54
N ILE A 619 -18.96 -13.59 49.26
CA ILE A 619 -20.08 -14.31 48.67
C ILE A 619 -21.11 -14.53 49.80
N LYS A 620 -22.37 -14.15 49.57
CA LYS A 620 -23.44 -14.46 50.50
C LYS A 620 -23.84 -15.92 50.38
N ASN A 621 -23.92 -16.63 51.48
CA ASN A 621 -24.41 -18.00 51.51
C ASN A 621 -25.84 -18.05 50.94
N GLY A 622 -26.04 -18.75 49.84
CA GLY A 622 -27.33 -18.93 49.15
C GLY A 622 -27.41 -18.30 47.76
N ASP A 623 -26.41 -17.53 47.31
CA ASP A 623 -26.38 -17.03 45.94
C ASP A 623 -26.13 -18.18 44.96
N SER A 624 -26.96 -18.30 43.94
CA SER A 624 -26.68 -19.23 42.85
C SER A 624 -25.45 -18.71 42.09
N LEU A 625 -24.34 -19.46 42.12
CA LEU A 625 -23.09 -19.09 41.52
C LEU A 625 -23.11 -19.40 39.99
N ASN A 626 -23.90 -18.62 39.26
CA ASN A 626 -23.95 -18.68 37.80
C ASN A 626 -22.97 -17.70 37.17
N VAL A 627 -22.31 -18.11 36.11
CA VAL A 627 -21.41 -17.26 35.34
C VAL A 627 -21.82 -17.20 33.86
N ASP A 628 -21.67 -16.04 33.28
CA ASP A 628 -21.81 -15.86 31.85
C ASP A 628 -20.47 -16.05 31.18
N LYS A 629 -20.37 -17.09 30.35
CA LYS A 629 -19.19 -17.34 29.52
C LYS A 629 -19.34 -16.67 28.16
N PHE A 630 -18.52 -15.70 27.87
CA PHE A 630 -18.47 -15.03 26.56
C PHE A 630 -17.45 -15.68 25.63
N ALA A 631 -17.79 -15.75 24.35
CA ALA A 631 -16.93 -16.33 23.34
C ALA A 631 -15.63 -15.56 23.12
N ARG A 632 -15.68 -14.22 23.28
CA ARG A 632 -14.57 -13.33 22.95
C ARG A 632 -14.56 -12.13 23.89
N LEU A 633 -13.36 -11.56 24.09
CA LEU A 633 -13.13 -10.32 24.80
C LEU A 633 -12.30 -9.38 23.91
N LEU A 634 -12.85 -8.22 23.57
CA LEU A 634 -12.12 -7.14 22.95
C LEU A 634 -11.31 -6.41 24.03
N LEU A 635 -10.01 -6.31 23.83
CA LEU A 635 -9.07 -5.63 24.71
C LEU A 635 -8.91 -4.15 24.29
N PRO A 636 -8.50 -3.25 25.20
CA PRO A 636 -8.31 -1.82 24.91
C PRO A 636 -7.34 -1.52 23.74
N ASN A 637 -6.42 -2.43 23.45
CA ASN A 637 -5.48 -2.34 22.34
C ASN A 637 -6.05 -2.85 21.00
N GLY A 638 -7.38 -3.10 20.93
CA GLY A 638 -8.05 -3.61 19.73
C GLY A 638 -7.90 -5.12 19.50
N GLN A 639 -7.14 -5.84 20.30
CA GLN A 639 -6.99 -7.29 20.18
C GLN A 639 -8.22 -8.03 20.73
N ILE A 640 -8.52 -9.20 20.15
CA ILE A 640 -9.64 -10.04 20.58
C ILE A 640 -9.10 -11.33 21.21
N ALA A 641 -9.24 -11.47 22.52
CA ALA A 641 -9.05 -12.73 23.21
C ALA A 641 -10.25 -13.67 22.93
N ARG A 642 -9.99 -14.95 22.74
CA ARG A 642 -11.00 -15.95 22.36
C ARG A 642 -11.06 -17.07 23.40
N SER A 643 -12.26 -17.48 23.75
CA SER A 643 -12.48 -18.59 24.69
C SER A 643 -12.33 -19.94 24.00
N TRP A 644 -11.65 -20.90 24.66
CA TRP A 644 -11.48 -22.25 24.15
C TRP A 644 -12.81 -22.99 23.95
N TRP A 645 -13.78 -22.81 24.84
CA TRP A 645 -15.06 -23.51 24.76
C TRP A 645 -15.83 -23.19 23.47
N HIS A 646 -15.67 -21.98 22.95
CA HIS A 646 -16.28 -21.57 21.68
C HIS A 646 -15.41 -21.97 20.48
N GLU A 647 -14.11 -21.77 20.56
CA GLU A 647 -13.20 -22.07 19.43
C GLU A 647 -13.17 -23.58 19.11
N LYS A 648 -13.25 -24.47 20.10
CA LYS A 648 -13.30 -25.93 19.87
C LYS A 648 -14.51 -26.40 19.04
N LYS A 649 -15.57 -25.57 18.93
CA LYS A 649 -16.77 -25.87 18.11
C LYS A 649 -16.56 -25.50 16.64
N ARG A 650 -15.45 -24.88 16.26
CA ARG A 650 -15.15 -24.43 14.89
C ARG A 650 -14.45 -25.54 14.10
N PRO A 651 -14.54 -25.51 12.76
CA PRO A 651 -13.70 -26.36 11.91
C PRO A 651 -12.22 -26.17 12.25
N ALA A 652 -11.42 -27.25 12.20
CA ALA A 652 -10.02 -27.24 12.65
C ALA A 652 -9.18 -26.13 11.99
N GLU A 653 -9.41 -25.88 10.70
CA GLU A 653 -8.74 -24.82 9.94
C GLU A 653 -9.11 -23.39 10.36
N LYS A 654 -10.19 -23.23 11.14
CA LYS A 654 -10.67 -21.93 11.64
C LYS A 654 -10.44 -21.73 13.14
N VAL A 655 -9.90 -22.72 13.82
CA VAL A 655 -9.61 -22.64 15.26
C VAL A 655 -8.43 -21.70 15.49
N ARG A 656 -8.56 -20.81 16.47
CA ARG A 656 -7.50 -19.91 16.94
C ARG A 656 -7.23 -20.16 18.41
N ILE A 657 -6.02 -20.52 18.75
CA ILE A 657 -5.60 -20.77 20.13
C ILE A 657 -4.65 -19.67 20.58
N ALA A 658 -5.18 -18.70 21.31
CA ALA A 658 -4.33 -17.75 22.03
C ALA A 658 -3.86 -18.41 23.33
N ARG A 659 -2.57 -18.76 23.43
CA ARG A 659 -1.99 -19.44 24.60
C ARG A 659 -1.38 -18.49 25.61
N ASN A 660 -1.06 -17.27 25.21
CA ASN A 660 -0.41 -16.28 26.03
C ASN A 660 -1.16 -14.95 25.95
N VAL A 661 -1.37 -14.35 27.10
CA VAL A 661 -1.92 -12.98 27.23
C VAL A 661 -0.88 -12.14 27.95
N LYS A 662 -0.49 -11.00 27.35
CA LYS A 662 0.38 -10.03 27.99
C LYS A 662 -0.50 -8.98 28.66
N VAL A 663 -0.44 -8.89 29.99
CA VAL A 663 -1.10 -7.85 30.77
C VAL A 663 -0.02 -6.97 31.38
N GLY A 664 0.02 -5.69 31.01
CA GLY A 664 1.10 -4.79 31.38
C GLY A 664 2.47 -5.27 30.87
N GLN A 665 3.47 -5.31 31.75
CA GLN A 665 4.80 -5.86 31.39
C GLN A 665 4.96 -7.36 31.68
N GLN A 666 3.95 -8.02 32.24
CA GLN A 666 4.01 -9.45 32.59
C GLN A 666 3.40 -10.33 31.51
N LEU A 667 4.11 -11.40 31.17
CA LEU A 667 3.64 -12.42 30.23
C LEU A 667 3.04 -13.59 31.05
N PHE A 668 1.76 -13.83 30.90
CA PHE A 668 1.10 -14.99 31.50
C PHE A 668 1.06 -16.13 30.46
N ALA A 669 1.87 -17.15 30.69
CA ALA A 669 1.78 -18.41 29.95
C ALA A 669 0.79 -19.35 30.68
N ARG A 670 -0.14 -19.94 29.93
CA ARG A 670 -1.00 -20.99 30.51
C ARG A 670 -0.11 -22.19 30.86
N GLY A 671 -0.05 -22.52 32.15
CA GLY A 671 0.50 -23.80 32.59
C GLY A 671 -0.21 -24.94 31.87
N ARG A 672 0.55 -25.96 31.46
CA ARG A 672 -0.04 -27.20 30.97
C ARG A 672 -0.86 -27.83 32.09
N ASN A 673 -2.15 -27.93 31.93
CA ASN A 673 -3.00 -29.05 32.35
C ASN A 673 -4.13 -29.19 31.32
#